data_6e3e992c3d32949a6848ea42ed53e81e
#
_entry.id   6e3e992c3d32949a6848ea42ed53e81e
#
_cell.length_a   1.000
_cell.length_b   1.000
_cell.length_c   1.000
_cell.angle_alpha   90.00
_cell.angle_beta   90.00
_cell.angle_gamma   90.00
#
_symmetry.space_group_name_H-M   'P 1'
#
loop_
_entity.id
_entity.type
_entity.pdbx_description
1 polymer ?
#
loop_
_entity_poly.entity_id
_entity_poly.type
_entity_poly.pdbx_seq_one_letter_code
_entity_poly.pdbx_strand_id
1 'polypeptide(L)'
;MAKKLQLGYREIEQRLADSFAGGVNPAEVGYKLLYSFGKSERDIERYKEGKGVLKTFDGLLIKGLFCYQPVSMFGLTSQLEQLKTNIQIIKAAPKIIAVSDGKSILAYDLREKDTYENQLERLPSEFAFFYPLMDVERVHYVEESPADMKAAEKLAKLHDELRAYNEFRSNDDLHDLNIFITRLLFCFFAEDTGIFEENLFTSSIQRYTKEDGSDLSDYLDESFNVMDLSLRRSDIPSIVKQFPYVNGGLFSKRIQIPKMGAKARRIIIECGELDWKDINPDIFGSMIQAVVNPEERANQGMHYTSVPNIMKVINPLFLDELRGEYNKLNEFYEQKLQMKNIGALSTKQFYDELKPVIRKCDALLKRIGKMKFFDPACGSGNFLIITYKCLRFLEMDILALQRKCTPEGEILFVDNSVISLSQFYGIELLDFPHEVAMLSLWLAEHQMNTKLNENFGVNTKALPLKNITQIVCGNACRIDWNSVCPHTPDEEVFIFGNPPYLGSRRQDENQKRDMELVFKYDFGELDYISCWFMIGAKYIKGTKAKYAFVSTNSICQGLQMALVWKRVLQDGLVINFAYKSFKWQNNAKYNAGVTCVIVGLASETNTTRRLLFDNEQCKEVKNISPLLMDGPTIFVESAISPICQWLPQMNIGNMPADGGKLILSDEERYELIEREPNAEKFIKPLIGAEEFINGKRRWCIWLNGEDEKEYLAIPQFAKRIDELRVIREESSRPQLAEVPHLFAQITQPLGVSFILIPCHSSESRDYIPMGYFDKDNISHNSCVVIGTNDISLFGMLMSKIHMVWVKTVGGKLETRYRYSAQICYNTFPFPKISAEKKKEIESAAEEVLITREYYPEKTLAELYDPDKMPQDLREAHAKLDDIVESCYPGYPFASDEARLECLFKLYEKMAEK
;
A
#
# COMPACT_ATOMS: atom_id res chain seq x y z
N MET A 1 10.95 -16.06 29.15
CA MET A 1 11.79 -15.18 28.31
C MET A 1 11.09 -13.85 28.27
N ALA A 2 11.73 -12.78 28.75
CA ALA A 2 11.13 -11.45 28.81
C ALA A 2 10.82 -10.95 27.40
N LYS A 3 9.58 -10.49 27.17
CA LYS A 3 9.16 -9.81 25.93
C LYS A 3 10.11 -8.62 25.70
N LYS A 4 10.85 -8.63 24.57
CA LYS A 4 11.51 -7.42 24.06
C LYS A 4 10.40 -6.42 23.73
N LEU A 5 10.37 -5.29 24.40
CA LEU A 5 9.56 -4.13 24.00
C LEU A 5 10.12 -3.67 22.65
N GLN A 6 9.33 -3.78 21.59
CA GLN A 6 9.66 -3.19 20.30
C GLN A 6 9.16 -1.73 20.31
N LEU A 7 10.08 -0.78 20.11
CA LEU A 7 9.79 0.64 20.09
C LEU A 7 9.17 1.04 18.75
N GLY A 8 8.16 1.92 18.79
CA GLY A 8 7.63 2.57 17.59
C GLY A 8 8.53 3.70 17.09
N TYR A 9 8.42 4.08 15.80
CA TYR A 9 9.26 5.12 15.19
C TYR A 9 9.19 6.46 15.92
N ARG A 10 8.02 6.88 16.40
CA ARG A 10 7.84 8.12 17.18
C ARG A 10 8.59 8.07 18.50
N GLU A 11 8.64 6.92 19.13
CA GLU A 11 9.36 6.73 20.37
C GLU A 11 10.88 6.73 20.14
N ILE A 12 11.35 6.17 19.02
CA ILE A 12 12.77 6.25 18.63
C ILE A 12 13.13 7.69 18.33
N GLU A 13 12.34 8.41 17.53
CA GLU A 13 12.53 9.81 17.21
C GLU A 13 12.62 10.68 18.46
N GLN A 14 11.67 10.50 19.39
CA GLN A 14 11.65 11.23 20.66
C GLN A 14 12.88 10.92 21.54
N ARG A 15 13.24 9.64 21.70
CA ARG A 15 14.42 9.22 22.47
C ARG A 15 15.71 9.76 21.87
N LEU A 16 15.83 9.80 20.54
CA LEU A 16 16.97 10.39 19.84
C LEU A 16 17.02 11.91 20.06
N ALA A 17 15.89 12.60 19.94
CA ALA A 17 15.80 14.02 20.21
C ALA A 17 16.22 14.35 21.65
N ASP A 18 15.69 13.62 22.63
CA ASP A 18 16.06 13.79 24.03
C ASP A 18 17.54 13.44 24.34
N SER A 19 18.07 12.43 23.64
CA SER A 19 19.43 11.97 23.85
C SER A 19 20.51 12.88 23.25
N PHE A 20 20.20 13.55 22.11
CA PHE A 20 21.17 14.30 21.35
C PHE A 20 20.92 15.83 21.33
N ALA A 21 19.96 16.33 22.09
CA ALA A 21 19.78 17.78 22.27
C ALA A 21 20.98 18.43 23.01
N GLY A 22 21.63 19.41 22.38
CA GLY A 22 22.58 20.31 23.03
C GLY A 22 24.03 19.80 23.20
N GLY A 23 24.49 18.89 22.34
CA GLY A 23 25.87 18.39 22.34
C GLY A 23 26.11 17.27 23.34
N VAL A 24 26.79 16.23 22.93
CA VAL A 24 26.94 15.00 23.70
C VAL A 24 28.41 14.63 23.87
N ASN A 25 28.75 14.16 25.05
CA ASN A 25 30.10 13.59 25.27
C ASN A 25 30.33 12.43 24.27
N PRO A 26 31.42 12.49 23.46
CA PRO A 26 31.70 11.43 22.49
C PRO A 26 31.65 10.02 23.08
N ALA A 27 32.10 9.82 24.33
CA ALA A 27 32.07 8.52 24.99
C ALA A 27 30.68 7.97 25.27
N GLU A 28 29.65 8.81 25.31
CA GLU A 28 28.27 8.42 25.62
C GLU A 28 27.42 8.15 24.36
N VAL A 29 27.85 8.63 23.17
CA VAL A 29 27.07 8.55 21.93
C VAL A 29 26.65 7.12 21.61
N GLY A 30 27.57 6.15 21.69
CA GLY A 30 27.27 4.75 21.40
C GLY A 30 26.22 4.13 22.34
N TYR A 31 26.27 4.49 23.62
CA TYR A 31 25.29 4.03 24.64
C TYR A 31 23.92 4.67 24.43
N LYS A 32 23.87 5.97 24.11
CA LYS A 32 22.65 6.70 23.80
C LYS A 32 21.96 6.17 22.54
N LEU A 33 22.72 5.82 21.52
CA LEU A 33 22.20 5.14 20.34
C LEU A 33 21.53 3.81 20.73
N LEU A 34 22.23 2.94 21.44
CA LEU A 34 21.65 1.67 21.85
C LEU A 34 20.38 1.82 22.70
N TYR A 35 20.35 2.83 23.59
CA TYR A 35 19.15 3.16 24.39
C TYR A 35 17.99 3.62 23.50
N SER A 36 18.26 4.51 22.56
CA SER A 36 17.24 5.04 21.63
C SER A 36 16.67 3.93 20.74
N PHE A 37 17.47 2.91 20.42
CA PHE A 37 17.05 1.73 19.66
C PHE A 37 16.66 0.54 20.54
N GLY A 38 16.15 0.77 21.76
CA GLY A 38 15.40 -0.20 22.54
C GLY A 38 16.21 -1.06 23.50
N LYS A 39 17.49 -0.79 23.73
CA LYS A 39 18.19 -1.41 24.85
C LYS A 39 17.73 -0.78 26.16
N SER A 40 17.44 -1.59 27.18
CA SER A 40 17.01 -1.09 28.47
C SER A 40 18.14 -0.35 29.20
N GLU A 41 17.81 0.58 30.11
CA GLU A 41 18.78 1.26 30.94
C GLU A 41 19.67 0.26 31.69
N ARG A 42 19.08 -0.84 32.17
CA ARG A 42 19.83 -1.93 32.83
C ARG A 42 20.86 -2.59 31.90
N ASP A 43 20.53 -2.73 30.61
CA ASP A 43 21.50 -3.28 29.63
C ASP A 43 22.61 -2.27 29.37
N ILE A 44 22.29 -0.98 29.27
CA ILE A 44 23.26 0.09 29.08
C ILE A 44 24.25 0.13 30.27
N GLU A 45 23.76 0.07 31.51
CA GLU A 45 24.61 0.01 32.69
C GLU A 45 25.50 -1.22 32.69
N ARG A 46 24.98 -2.39 32.33
CA ARG A 46 25.78 -3.61 32.18
C ARG A 46 26.90 -3.47 31.16
N TYR A 47 26.62 -2.79 30.03
CA TYR A 47 27.66 -2.54 29.02
C TYR A 47 28.73 -1.56 29.52
N LYS A 48 28.32 -0.52 30.27
CA LYS A 48 29.26 0.40 30.92
C LYS A 48 30.17 -0.30 31.97
N GLU A 49 29.60 -1.30 32.67
CA GLU A 49 30.37 -2.16 33.60
C GLU A 49 31.27 -3.19 32.89
N GLY A 50 31.28 -3.23 31.56
CA GLY A 50 32.04 -4.18 30.78
C GLY A 50 31.47 -5.60 30.73
N LYS A 51 30.17 -5.77 31.05
CA LYS A 51 29.47 -7.04 30.97
C LYS A 51 28.70 -7.16 29.63
N GLY A 52 29.08 -8.14 28.79
CA GLY A 52 28.48 -8.34 27.45
C GLY A 52 29.19 -7.55 26.34
N VAL A 53 30.32 -6.94 26.63
CA VAL A 53 31.21 -6.24 25.68
C VAL A 53 32.59 -6.87 25.63
N LEU A 54 33.33 -6.69 24.54
CA LEU A 54 34.68 -7.17 24.40
C LEU A 54 35.64 -6.22 25.15
N LYS A 55 36.13 -6.63 26.31
CA LYS A 55 36.97 -5.81 27.22
C LYS A 55 38.36 -5.42 26.66
N THR A 56 38.81 -6.12 25.62
CA THR A 56 40.12 -5.87 24.98
C THR A 56 40.05 -4.81 23.89
N PHE A 57 38.85 -4.30 23.62
CA PHE A 57 38.61 -3.26 22.61
C PHE A 57 38.50 -1.90 23.30
N ASP A 58 39.21 -0.91 22.77
CA ASP A 58 39.17 0.47 23.28
C ASP A 58 37.95 1.18 22.68
N GLY A 59 36.77 0.96 23.30
CA GLY A 59 35.48 1.43 22.88
C GLY A 59 34.36 0.44 23.22
N LEU A 60 33.24 0.57 22.60
CA LEU A 60 32.10 -0.31 22.80
C LEU A 60 32.00 -1.33 21.65
N LEU A 61 32.27 -2.61 21.95
CA LEU A 61 32.14 -3.71 20.96
C LEU A 61 31.24 -4.81 21.50
N ILE A 62 30.06 -4.94 20.91
CA ILE A 62 29.04 -5.96 21.21
C ILE A 62 28.97 -6.92 20.04
N LYS A 63 29.29 -8.20 20.31
CA LYS A 63 29.32 -9.26 19.29
C LYS A 63 27.95 -9.37 18.56
N GLY A 64 28.01 -9.37 17.24
CA GLY A 64 26.81 -9.53 16.37
C GLY A 64 25.88 -8.32 16.38
N LEU A 65 26.23 -7.20 17.02
CA LEU A 65 25.31 -6.08 17.12
C LEU A 65 25.94 -4.73 16.73
N PHE A 66 26.92 -4.23 17.51
CA PHE A 66 27.36 -2.85 17.39
C PHE A 66 28.82 -2.67 17.78
N CYS A 67 29.56 -1.88 17.01
CA CYS A 67 30.85 -1.36 17.34
C CYS A 67 30.83 0.15 17.38
N TYR A 68 31.32 0.75 18.45
CA TYR A 68 31.39 2.20 18.56
C TYR A 68 32.72 2.61 19.20
N GLN A 69 33.36 3.64 18.62
CA GLN A 69 34.53 4.28 19.20
C GLN A 69 34.42 5.80 19.16
N PRO A 70 34.65 6.51 20.30
CA PRO A 70 34.74 7.96 20.31
C PRO A 70 36.03 8.42 19.64
N VAL A 71 35.94 9.53 18.91
CA VAL A 71 37.10 10.11 18.19
C VAL A 71 37.21 11.60 18.51
N SER A 72 38.41 12.13 18.51
CA SER A 72 38.67 13.58 18.55
C SER A 72 38.35 14.24 17.21
N MET A 73 38.09 15.54 17.21
CA MET A 73 37.49 16.38 16.13
C MET A 73 38.10 16.23 14.72
N PHE A 74 39.27 15.59 14.57
CA PHE A 74 39.92 15.37 13.27
C PHE A 74 40.28 13.88 13.11
N GLY A 75 39.39 13.10 12.47
CA GLY A 75 39.76 11.72 12.18
C GLY A 75 38.63 10.70 12.06
N LEU A 76 37.39 11.11 11.92
CA LEU A 76 36.24 10.20 11.80
C LEU A 76 36.44 9.18 10.66
N THR A 77 36.81 9.63 9.47
CA THR A 77 37.02 8.75 8.30
C THR A 77 38.19 7.79 8.50
N SER A 78 39.35 8.29 8.99
CA SER A 78 40.53 7.44 9.19
C SER A 78 40.31 6.41 10.28
N GLN A 79 39.57 6.75 11.33
CA GLN A 79 39.26 5.84 12.42
C GLN A 79 38.26 4.77 11.96
N LEU A 80 37.22 5.16 11.19
CA LEU A 80 36.26 4.20 10.64
C LEU A 80 36.96 3.17 9.74
N GLU A 81 37.89 3.59 8.86
CA GLU A 81 38.64 2.69 7.99
C GLU A 81 39.57 1.76 8.79
N GLN A 82 40.17 2.22 9.87
CA GLN A 82 40.95 1.37 10.78
C GLN A 82 40.08 0.32 11.48
N LEU A 83 38.85 0.71 11.88
CA LEU A 83 37.91 -0.21 12.52
C LEU A 83 37.42 -1.27 11.54
N LYS A 84 37.17 -0.95 10.29
CA LYS A 84 36.76 -1.91 9.24
C LYS A 84 37.78 -3.03 9.03
N THR A 85 39.06 -2.74 9.21
CA THR A 85 40.18 -3.71 9.03
C THR A 85 40.60 -4.37 10.32
N ASN A 86 40.03 -4.04 11.47
CA ASN A 86 40.43 -4.56 12.78
C ASN A 86 39.96 -6.02 12.97
N ILE A 87 40.91 -6.91 13.23
CA ILE A 87 40.66 -8.34 13.39
C ILE A 87 39.67 -8.67 14.52
N GLN A 88 39.65 -7.89 15.61
CA GLN A 88 38.69 -8.11 16.72
C GLN A 88 37.29 -7.78 16.30
N ILE A 89 37.09 -6.74 15.52
CA ILE A 89 35.77 -6.31 15.00
C ILE A 89 35.28 -7.31 13.94
N ILE A 90 36.15 -7.74 13.04
CA ILE A 90 35.84 -8.77 12.05
C ILE A 90 35.35 -10.05 12.73
N LYS A 91 36.03 -10.52 13.80
CA LYS A 91 35.62 -11.69 14.59
C LYS A 91 34.33 -11.48 15.39
N ALA A 92 34.09 -10.27 15.87
CA ALA A 92 32.88 -9.92 16.60
C ALA A 92 31.64 -9.75 15.67
N ALA A 93 31.89 -9.51 14.39
CA ALA A 93 30.87 -9.32 13.32
C ALA A 93 29.69 -8.40 13.75
N PRO A 94 29.95 -7.15 14.18
CA PRO A 94 28.87 -6.24 14.50
C PRO A 94 28.06 -5.91 13.21
N LYS A 95 26.81 -5.50 13.34
CA LYS A 95 26.03 -5.05 12.19
C LYS A 95 26.47 -3.66 11.71
N ILE A 96 26.71 -2.77 12.68
CA ILE A 96 27.11 -1.38 12.42
C ILE A 96 28.40 -1.09 13.16
N ILE A 97 29.35 -0.41 12.50
CA ILE A 97 30.49 0.26 13.08
C ILE A 97 30.21 1.75 13.04
N ALA A 98 30.41 2.46 14.16
CA ALA A 98 30.19 3.90 14.20
C ALA A 98 31.31 4.61 14.99
N VAL A 99 31.62 5.82 14.58
CA VAL A 99 32.56 6.73 15.26
C VAL A 99 31.90 8.10 15.36
N SER A 100 32.19 8.84 16.43
CA SER A 100 31.63 10.19 16.64
C SER A 100 32.57 11.05 17.46
N ASP A 101 32.57 12.35 17.14
CA ASP A 101 33.24 13.40 17.91
C ASP A 101 32.34 14.12 18.90
N GLY A 102 31.07 13.64 19.04
CA GLY A 102 30.05 14.24 19.89
C GLY A 102 29.22 15.34 19.19
N LYS A 103 29.52 15.69 17.93
CA LYS A 103 28.75 16.59 17.08
C LYS A 103 28.30 15.90 15.79
N SER A 104 29.23 15.19 15.18
CA SER A 104 29.02 14.43 13.95
C SER A 104 29.17 12.95 14.23
N ILE A 105 28.49 12.14 13.44
CA ILE A 105 28.59 10.69 13.46
C ILE A 105 28.89 10.17 12.06
N LEU A 106 29.84 9.25 11.97
CA LEU A 106 30.14 8.49 10.77
C LEU A 106 29.95 7.01 11.11
N ALA A 107 29.09 6.31 10.37
CA ALA A 107 28.76 4.92 10.63
C ALA A 107 28.81 4.09 9.34
N TYR A 108 29.10 2.80 9.48
CA TYR A 108 29.21 1.85 8.39
C TYR A 108 28.42 0.57 8.71
N ASP A 109 27.51 0.21 7.82
CA ASP A 109 26.80 -1.05 7.88
C ASP A 109 27.60 -2.14 7.18
N LEU A 110 28.03 -3.17 7.92
CA LEU A 110 28.89 -4.24 7.41
C LEU A 110 28.19 -5.20 6.46
N ARG A 111 26.87 -5.31 6.52
CA ARG A 111 26.08 -6.18 5.65
C ARG A 111 25.81 -5.49 4.31
N GLU A 112 25.30 -4.26 4.38
CA GLU A 112 24.90 -3.48 3.22
C GLU A 112 26.07 -2.75 2.56
N LYS A 113 27.24 -2.68 3.24
CA LYS A 113 28.43 -1.94 2.80
C LYS A 113 28.15 -0.46 2.53
N ASP A 114 27.24 0.11 3.31
CA ASP A 114 26.77 1.48 3.18
C ASP A 114 27.32 2.35 4.31
N THR A 115 27.55 3.64 4.03
CA THR A 115 28.11 4.62 4.96
C THR A 115 27.09 5.71 5.25
N TYR A 116 26.91 6.05 6.52
CA TYR A 116 26.09 7.16 7.00
C TYR A 116 26.97 8.22 7.64
N GLU A 117 26.83 9.46 7.18
CA GLU A 117 27.54 10.63 7.73
C GLU A 117 26.55 11.77 7.96
N ASN A 118 26.41 12.23 9.19
CA ASN A 118 25.56 13.37 9.51
C ASN A 118 25.90 13.99 10.87
N GLN A 119 25.28 15.14 11.16
CA GLN A 119 25.30 15.74 12.50
C GLN A 119 24.36 14.99 13.44
N LEU A 120 24.75 14.81 14.70
CA LEU A 120 23.94 14.11 15.71
C LEU A 120 22.57 14.78 15.93
N GLU A 121 22.46 16.09 15.74
CA GLU A 121 21.21 16.84 15.85
C GLU A 121 20.17 16.46 14.78
N ARG A 122 20.61 15.90 13.64
CA ARG A 122 19.73 15.45 12.55
C ARG A 122 19.32 13.98 12.66
N LEU A 123 19.94 13.25 13.56
CA LEU A 123 19.64 11.83 13.79
C LEU A 123 18.14 11.57 14.06
N PRO A 124 17.40 12.40 14.79
CA PRO A 124 15.96 12.18 15.01
C PRO A 124 15.12 12.17 13.72
N SER A 125 15.53 12.87 12.67
CA SER A 125 14.84 12.90 11.39
C SER A 125 15.33 11.86 10.38
N GLU A 126 16.52 11.27 10.59
CA GLU A 126 17.22 10.41 9.62
C GLU A 126 17.77 9.12 10.23
N PHE A 127 17.11 8.56 11.24
CA PHE A 127 17.61 7.45 12.05
C PHE A 127 17.49 6.05 11.41
N ALA A 128 16.87 5.93 10.24
CA ALA A 128 16.62 4.63 9.59
C ALA A 128 17.89 3.80 9.35
N PHE A 129 19.05 4.46 9.21
CA PHE A 129 20.34 3.77 9.09
C PHE A 129 20.64 2.82 10.26
N PHE A 130 20.16 3.12 11.45
CA PHE A 130 20.47 2.38 12.68
C PHE A 130 19.44 1.29 13.05
N TYR A 131 18.42 1.03 12.23
CA TYR A 131 17.46 -0.07 12.43
C TYR A 131 18.09 -1.46 12.65
N PRO A 132 19.23 -1.80 12.03
CA PRO A 132 19.89 -3.06 12.35
C PRO A 132 20.23 -3.27 13.83
N LEU A 133 20.31 -2.20 14.65
CA LEU A 133 20.50 -2.30 16.10
C LEU A 133 19.30 -2.91 16.84
N MET A 134 18.12 -2.93 16.21
CA MET A 134 16.87 -3.53 16.71
C MET A 134 16.55 -4.88 16.07
N ASP A 135 17.45 -5.47 15.32
CA ASP A 135 17.22 -6.66 14.48
C ASP A 135 16.21 -6.44 13.35
N VAL A 136 16.02 -5.20 12.91
CA VAL A 136 15.21 -4.80 11.75
C VAL A 136 16.15 -4.61 10.57
N GLU A 137 15.84 -5.24 9.42
CA GLU A 137 16.60 -5.05 8.19
C GLU A 137 16.27 -3.69 7.57
N ARG A 138 17.30 -3.00 7.04
CA ARG A 138 17.10 -1.76 6.29
C ARG A 138 16.48 -2.06 4.94
N VAL A 139 15.47 -1.29 4.58
CA VAL A 139 14.96 -1.28 3.20
C VAL A 139 15.69 -0.17 2.45
N HIS A 140 16.52 -0.54 1.47
CA HIS A 140 17.09 0.44 0.56
C HIS A 140 16.01 1.00 -0.35
N TYR A 141 15.70 2.28 -0.19
CA TYR A 141 14.92 3.04 -1.16
C TYR A 141 15.88 3.46 -2.27
N VAL A 142 15.65 2.97 -3.47
CA VAL A 142 16.24 3.58 -4.66
C VAL A 142 15.46 4.88 -4.87
N GLU A 143 16.07 6.02 -4.55
CA GLU A 143 15.50 7.33 -4.91
C GLU A 143 15.45 7.44 -6.43
N GLU A 144 14.33 7.95 -6.95
CA GLU A 144 14.24 8.26 -8.38
C GLU A 144 15.32 9.28 -8.74
N SER A 145 16.12 8.96 -9.74
CA SER A 145 17.19 9.83 -10.21
C SER A 145 16.61 11.18 -10.69
N PRO A 146 17.27 12.32 -10.43
CA PRO A 146 16.86 13.59 -11.02
C PRO A 146 16.81 13.57 -12.55
N ALA A 147 17.56 12.68 -13.21
CA ALA A 147 17.52 12.45 -14.64
C ALA A 147 16.17 11.86 -15.07
N ASP A 148 15.67 10.88 -14.29
CA ASP A 148 14.38 10.23 -14.50
C ASP A 148 13.22 11.23 -14.50
N MET A 149 13.17 12.14 -13.55
CA MET A 149 12.13 13.15 -13.43
C MET A 149 12.15 14.13 -14.61
N LYS A 150 13.34 14.52 -15.08
CA LYS A 150 13.50 15.43 -16.24
C LYS A 150 13.04 14.77 -17.54
N ALA A 151 13.34 13.49 -17.73
CA ALA A 151 12.90 12.73 -18.91
C ALA A 151 11.38 12.64 -18.96
N ALA A 152 10.73 12.29 -17.85
CA ALA A 152 9.28 12.23 -17.73
C ALA A 152 8.61 13.58 -18.05
N GLU A 153 9.14 14.68 -17.50
CA GLU A 153 8.60 16.03 -17.74
C GLU A 153 8.72 16.46 -19.21
N LYS A 154 9.86 16.19 -19.86
CA LYS A 154 10.07 16.55 -21.27
C LYS A 154 9.16 15.76 -22.20
N LEU A 155 8.99 14.46 -21.96
CA LEU A 155 8.12 13.63 -22.78
C LEU A 155 6.64 13.96 -22.61
N ALA A 156 6.21 14.32 -21.40
CA ALA A 156 4.86 14.85 -21.18
C ALA A 156 4.63 16.14 -21.97
N LYS A 157 5.60 17.06 -21.98
CA LYS A 157 5.54 18.29 -22.80
C LYS A 157 5.50 17.99 -24.29
N LEU A 158 6.24 16.97 -24.77
CA LEU A 158 6.19 16.56 -26.18
C LEU A 158 4.81 16.02 -26.53
N HIS A 159 4.26 15.15 -25.72
CA HIS A 159 2.92 14.59 -25.93
C HIS A 159 1.85 15.70 -26.01
N ASP A 160 1.88 16.64 -25.05
CA ASP A 160 0.92 17.76 -25.03
C ASP A 160 1.06 18.64 -26.28
N GLU A 161 2.28 18.90 -26.73
CA GLU A 161 2.55 19.68 -27.93
C GLU A 161 2.03 18.96 -29.19
N LEU A 162 2.25 17.66 -29.31
CA LEU A 162 1.77 16.89 -30.44
C LEU A 162 0.25 16.83 -30.48
N ARG A 163 -0.42 16.71 -29.31
CA ARG A 163 -1.88 16.75 -29.24
C ARG A 163 -2.46 18.14 -29.54
N ALA A 164 -1.77 19.19 -29.17
CA ALA A 164 -2.19 20.56 -29.50
C ALA A 164 -2.02 20.89 -31.00
N TYR A 165 -1.03 20.27 -31.66
CA TYR A 165 -0.71 20.56 -33.07
C TYR A 165 -1.46 19.70 -34.08
N ASN A 166 -2.02 18.56 -33.65
CA ASN A 166 -2.72 17.58 -34.47
C ASN A 166 -4.15 17.34 -33.97
N GLU A 167 -5.06 17.04 -34.89
CA GLU A 167 -6.41 16.59 -34.55
C GLU A 167 -6.45 15.05 -34.56
N PHE A 168 -6.55 14.44 -33.37
CA PHE A 168 -6.75 13.00 -33.21
C PHE A 168 -8.23 12.72 -33.06
N ARG A 169 -8.85 12.06 -34.03
CA ARG A 169 -10.31 11.87 -34.09
C ARG A 169 -10.76 10.46 -33.78
N SER A 170 -9.87 9.49 -33.83
CA SER A 170 -10.15 8.09 -33.61
C SER A 170 -9.20 7.47 -32.58
N ASN A 171 -9.56 6.30 -32.05
CA ASN A 171 -8.68 5.50 -31.21
C ASN A 171 -7.44 5.01 -31.97
N ASP A 172 -7.56 4.80 -33.29
CA ASP A 172 -6.43 4.40 -34.12
C ASP A 172 -5.40 5.53 -34.25
N ASP A 173 -5.85 6.80 -34.36
CA ASP A 173 -4.94 7.95 -34.39
C ASP A 173 -4.16 8.08 -33.06
N LEU A 174 -4.82 7.82 -31.93
CA LEU A 174 -4.19 7.84 -30.60
C LEU A 174 -3.21 6.67 -30.43
N HIS A 175 -3.57 5.50 -30.95
CA HIS A 175 -2.70 4.33 -30.95
C HIS A 175 -1.42 4.61 -31.75
N ASP A 176 -1.52 5.21 -32.94
CA ASP A 176 -0.38 5.58 -33.76
C ASP A 176 0.53 6.62 -33.04
N LEU A 177 -0.06 7.60 -32.33
CA LEU A 177 0.71 8.53 -31.52
C LEU A 177 1.47 7.81 -30.39
N ASN A 178 0.84 6.84 -29.75
CA ASN A 178 1.46 6.05 -28.67
C ASN A 178 2.66 5.24 -29.19
N ILE A 179 2.49 4.55 -30.32
CA ILE A 179 3.60 3.84 -30.98
C ILE A 179 4.70 4.82 -31.39
N PHE A 180 4.34 5.99 -31.91
CA PHE A 180 5.32 7.02 -32.29
C PHE A 180 6.20 7.43 -31.09
N ILE A 181 5.60 7.73 -29.95
CA ILE A 181 6.34 8.10 -28.75
C ILE A 181 7.21 6.94 -28.25
N THR A 182 6.70 5.70 -28.30
CA THR A 182 7.46 4.51 -27.93
C THR A 182 8.68 4.31 -28.84
N ARG A 183 8.55 4.59 -30.15
CA ARG A 183 9.69 4.56 -31.10
C ARG A 183 10.74 5.63 -30.80
N LEU A 184 10.33 6.83 -30.42
CA LEU A 184 11.26 7.89 -29.99
C LEU A 184 12.04 7.48 -28.74
N LEU A 185 11.34 6.94 -27.74
CA LEU A 185 11.96 6.42 -26.51
C LEU A 185 13.02 5.37 -26.82
N PHE A 186 12.68 4.42 -27.69
CA PHE A 186 13.64 3.42 -28.15
C PHE A 186 14.87 4.07 -28.80
N CYS A 187 14.67 5.05 -29.70
CA CYS A 187 15.78 5.69 -30.41
C CYS A 187 16.71 6.45 -29.47
N PHE A 188 16.18 7.17 -28.49
CA PHE A 188 17.00 7.87 -27.49
C PHE A 188 17.83 6.87 -26.66
N PHE A 189 17.19 5.79 -26.19
CA PHE A 189 17.90 4.77 -25.46
C PHE A 189 18.95 4.06 -26.32
N ALA A 190 18.64 3.78 -27.59
CA ALA A 190 19.50 3.04 -28.51
C ALA A 190 20.80 3.79 -28.82
N GLU A 191 20.78 5.13 -28.90
CA GLU A 191 21.99 5.92 -29.17
C GLU A 191 22.92 6.01 -27.96
N ASP A 192 22.40 5.94 -26.71
CA ASP A 192 23.21 6.04 -25.51
C ASP A 192 23.73 4.68 -25.02
N THR A 193 23.12 3.57 -25.47
CA THR A 193 23.48 2.22 -25.01
C THR A 193 24.27 1.41 -26.05
N GLY A 194 24.69 2.04 -27.15
CA GLY A 194 25.54 1.42 -28.15
C GLY A 194 24.81 0.48 -29.13
N ILE A 195 23.49 0.52 -29.19
CA ILE A 195 22.66 -0.13 -30.21
C ILE A 195 22.79 0.66 -31.49
N PHE A 196 22.77 1.99 -31.40
CA PHE A 196 23.14 2.92 -32.44
C PHE A 196 24.57 3.44 -32.21
N GLU A 197 25.16 4.08 -33.21
CA GLU A 197 26.33 4.92 -32.98
C GLU A 197 25.94 6.08 -32.04
N GLU A 198 26.87 6.49 -31.19
CA GLU A 198 26.64 7.50 -30.17
C GLU A 198 26.07 8.79 -30.79
N ASN A 199 24.98 9.30 -30.24
CA ASN A 199 24.26 10.50 -30.70
C ASN A 199 23.78 10.44 -32.18
N LEU A 200 23.66 9.27 -32.80
CA LEU A 200 23.29 9.14 -34.21
C LEU A 200 21.89 9.70 -34.48
N PHE A 201 20.90 9.37 -33.65
CA PHE A 201 19.52 9.77 -33.86
C PHE A 201 19.31 11.27 -33.62
N THR A 202 19.76 11.77 -32.49
CA THR A 202 19.61 13.18 -32.11
C THR A 202 20.38 14.10 -33.04
N SER A 203 21.65 13.79 -33.35
CA SER A 203 22.44 14.62 -34.24
C SER A 203 21.92 14.59 -35.67
N SER A 204 21.31 13.47 -36.12
CA SER A 204 20.74 13.41 -37.46
C SER A 204 19.52 14.33 -37.62
N ILE A 205 18.65 14.38 -36.62
CA ILE A 205 17.50 15.33 -36.56
C ILE A 205 18.01 16.75 -36.63
N GLN A 206 19.04 17.08 -35.82
CA GLN A 206 19.61 18.44 -35.80
C GLN A 206 20.15 18.88 -37.16
N ARG A 207 20.86 17.98 -37.86
CA ARG A 207 21.59 18.30 -39.08
C ARG A 207 20.75 18.22 -40.34
N TYR A 208 19.76 17.33 -40.41
CA TYR A 208 19.09 16.96 -41.66
C TYR A 208 17.62 17.34 -41.73
N THR A 209 17.07 17.99 -40.68
CA THR A 209 15.70 18.50 -40.71
C THR A 209 15.68 20.02 -40.54
N LYS A 210 14.66 20.65 -41.09
CA LYS A 210 14.47 22.11 -41.02
C LYS A 210 14.16 22.57 -39.61
N GLU A 211 14.63 23.77 -39.26
CA GLU A 211 14.41 24.36 -37.93
C GLU A 211 12.93 24.56 -37.58
N ASP A 212 12.08 24.78 -38.59
CA ASP A 212 10.63 24.92 -38.44
C ASP A 212 9.91 23.59 -38.23
N GLY A 213 10.60 22.44 -38.35
CA GLY A 213 10.06 21.11 -38.14
C GLY A 213 9.14 20.59 -39.25
N SER A 214 8.98 21.34 -40.34
CA SER A 214 8.01 21.03 -41.40
C SER A 214 8.27 19.72 -42.15
N ASP A 215 9.53 19.24 -42.20
CA ASP A 215 9.97 17.98 -42.84
C ASP A 215 10.32 16.88 -41.85
N LEU A 216 10.18 17.12 -40.55
CA LEU A 216 10.58 16.17 -39.51
C LEU A 216 9.72 14.89 -39.51
N SER A 217 8.42 15.00 -39.81
CA SER A 217 7.52 13.85 -39.87
C SER A 217 7.92 12.87 -40.97
N ASP A 218 8.25 13.42 -42.19
CA ASP A 218 8.69 12.61 -43.31
C ASP A 218 10.06 11.96 -43.06
N TYR A 219 10.98 12.71 -42.43
CA TYR A 219 12.30 12.21 -42.05
C TYR A 219 12.22 11.05 -41.05
N LEU A 220 11.35 11.17 -40.00
CA LEU A 220 11.17 10.11 -39.02
C LEU A 220 10.45 8.90 -39.58
N ASP A 221 9.46 9.07 -40.49
CA ASP A 221 8.81 7.94 -41.18
C ASP A 221 9.81 7.15 -41.97
N GLU A 222 10.65 7.82 -42.76
CA GLU A 222 11.71 7.17 -43.57
C GLU A 222 12.73 6.47 -42.65
N SER A 223 13.15 7.10 -41.55
CA SER A 223 14.09 6.52 -40.59
C SER A 223 13.53 5.25 -39.93
N PHE A 224 12.28 5.28 -39.47
CA PHE A 224 11.62 4.12 -38.88
C PHE A 224 11.39 2.99 -39.86
N ASN A 225 11.06 3.31 -41.11
CA ASN A 225 10.94 2.31 -42.19
C ASN A 225 12.29 1.63 -42.47
N VAL A 226 13.40 2.37 -42.43
CA VAL A 226 14.74 1.81 -42.61
C VAL A 226 15.16 0.90 -41.48
N MET A 227 14.78 1.21 -40.25
CA MET A 227 15.02 0.36 -39.05
C MET A 227 14.29 -1.00 -39.15
N ASP A 228 13.19 -1.09 -39.89
CA ASP A 228 12.46 -2.35 -40.15
C ASP A 228 13.01 -3.18 -41.29
N LEU A 229 13.94 -2.64 -42.11
CA LEU A 229 14.48 -3.32 -43.29
C LEU A 229 15.78 -4.06 -42.97
N SER A 230 15.76 -5.40 -43.04
CA SER A 230 16.96 -6.25 -42.98
C SER A 230 17.87 -6.13 -44.19
N LEU A 231 17.28 -5.87 -45.36
CA LEU A 231 17.98 -5.65 -46.62
C LEU A 231 17.81 -4.21 -47.11
N ARG A 232 18.93 -3.51 -47.30
CA ARG A 232 18.95 -2.11 -47.71
C ARG A 232 18.74 -1.98 -49.21
N ARG A 233 17.70 -1.27 -49.63
CA ARG A 233 17.49 -0.92 -51.04
C ARG A 233 18.45 0.18 -51.48
N SER A 234 18.74 0.26 -52.80
CA SER A 234 19.64 1.27 -53.33
C SER A 234 19.08 2.68 -53.34
N ASP A 235 17.75 2.81 -53.36
CA ASP A 235 17.00 4.08 -53.40
C ASP A 235 16.89 4.83 -52.04
N ILE A 236 17.31 4.19 -50.96
CA ILE A 236 17.29 4.81 -49.61
C ILE A 236 18.41 5.86 -49.50
N PRO A 237 18.12 7.07 -48.97
CA PRO A 237 19.14 8.08 -48.75
C PRO A 237 20.28 7.59 -47.84
N SER A 238 21.53 7.96 -48.17
CA SER A 238 22.70 7.49 -47.41
C SER A 238 22.67 7.87 -45.94
N ILE A 239 22.03 8.98 -45.63
CA ILE A 239 21.86 9.53 -44.29
C ILE A 239 21.02 8.58 -43.37
N VAL A 240 19.90 8.10 -43.92
CA VAL A 240 19.00 7.18 -43.16
C VAL A 240 19.55 5.74 -43.15
N LYS A 241 20.41 5.37 -44.12
CA LYS A 241 21.09 4.06 -44.15
C LYS A 241 21.98 3.80 -42.93
N GLN A 242 22.37 4.82 -42.20
CA GLN A 242 23.20 4.70 -41.01
C GLN A 242 22.47 4.01 -39.86
N PHE A 243 21.12 4.13 -39.74
CA PHE A 243 20.37 3.44 -38.71
C PHE A 243 20.44 1.92 -38.89
N PRO A 244 20.78 1.13 -37.87
CA PRO A 244 20.83 -0.31 -37.97
C PRO A 244 19.43 -0.93 -38.17
N TYR A 245 19.39 -2.18 -38.63
CA TYR A 245 18.16 -2.97 -38.62
C TYR A 245 17.79 -3.34 -37.17
N VAL A 246 16.59 -2.95 -36.76
CA VAL A 246 16.03 -3.25 -35.46
C VAL A 246 14.91 -4.28 -35.67
N ASN A 247 15.21 -5.55 -35.49
CA ASN A 247 14.23 -6.62 -35.66
C ASN A 247 13.30 -6.65 -34.44
N GLY A 248 11.98 -6.63 -34.66
CA GLY A 248 10.96 -6.75 -33.62
C GLY A 248 9.77 -5.86 -33.93
N GLY A 249 8.59 -6.22 -33.48
CA GLY A 249 7.31 -5.62 -33.89
C GLY A 249 7.18 -4.10 -33.82
N LEU A 250 8.04 -3.41 -33.04
CA LEU A 250 7.93 -1.95 -32.79
C LEU A 250 7.98 -1.11 -34.11
N PHE A 251 8.80 -1.47 -35.06
CA PHE A 251 8.94 -0.73 -36.33
C PHE A 251 8.20 -1.37 -37.54
N SER A 252 7.68 -2.60 -37.37
CA SER A 252 7.05 -3.34 -38.48
C SER A 252 5.68 -2.79 -38.88
N LYS A 253 4.94 -2.22 -37.97
CA LYS A 253 3.63 -1.63 -38.22
C LYS A 253 3.77 -0.24 -38.85
N ARG A 254 3.07 0.00 -39.95
CA ARG A 254 2.94 1.35 -40.49
C ARG A 254 2.02 2.16 -39.61
N ILE A 255 2.48 3.33 -39.15
CA ILE A 255 1.72 4.30 -38.35
C ILE A 255 1.68 5.63 -39.06
N GLN A 256 0.69 6.44 -38.73
CA GLN A 256 0.68 7.83 -39.16
C GLN A 256 1.53 8.68 -38.21
N ILE A 257 2.68 9.17 -38.72
CA ILE A 257 3.55 10.05 -37.96
C ILE A 257 2.85 11.41 -37.77
N PRO A 258 2.74 11.93 -36.54
CA PRO A 258 2.11 13.23 -36.29
C PRO A 258 2.88 14.36 -36.95
N LYS A 259 2.16 15.40 -37.40
CA LYS A 259 2.79 16.63 -37.90
C LYS A 259 3.47 17.37 -36.77
N MET A 260 4.61 17.95 -37.04
CA MET A 260 5.45 18.61 -36.05
C MET A 260 5.86 20.01 -36.50
N GLY A 261 5.94 20.92 -35.53
CA GLY A 261 6.47 22.27 -35.72
C GLY A 261 7.80 22.46 -35.01
N ALA A 262 8.34 23.67 -35.08
CA ALA A 262 9.62 24.04 -34.44
C ALA A 262 9.69 23.68 -32.94
N LYS A 263 8.58 23.78 -32.20
CA LYS A 263 8.55 23.49 -30.77
C LYS A 263 8.66 21.99 -30.49
N ALA A 264 7.91 21.16 -31.21
CA ALA A 264 8.01 19.70 -31.09
C ALA A 264 9.42 19.21 -31.45
N ARG A 265 10.00 19.70 -32.58
CA ARG A 265 11.37 19.38 -32.98
C ARG A 265 12.38 19.71 -31.86
N ARG A 266 12.29 20.89 -31.27
CA ARG A 266 13.20 21.31 -30.19
C ARG A 266 13.07 20.38 -28.98
N ILE A 267 11.83 20.03 -28.55
CA ILE A 267 11.62 19.13 -27.42
C ILE A 267 12.19 17.74 -27.70
N ILE A 268 12.05 17.20 -28.93
CA ILE A 268 12.63 15.91 -29.33
C ILE A 268 14.16 15.95 -29.19
N ILE A 269 14.80 17.00 -29.69
CA ILE A 269 16.26 17.18 -29.55
C ILE A 269 16.67 17.26 -28.08
N GLU A 270 15.96 18.07 -27.30
CA GLU A 270 16.20 18.18 -25.84
C GLU A 270 15.99 16.87 -25.08
N CYS A 271 15.11 15.99 -25.55
CA CYS A 271 14.97 14.63 -25.00
C CYS A 271 16.20 13.78 -25.34
N GLY A 272 16.70 13.86 -26.56
CA GLY A 272 17.90 13.13 -26.97
C GLY A 272 19.21 13.61 -26.33
N GLU A 273 19.24 14.82 -25.78
CA GLU A 273 20.38 15.34 -25.02
C GLU A 273 20.44 14.83 -23.56
N LEU A 274 19.45 14.05 -23.12
CA LEU A 274 19.48 13.39 -21.81
C LEU A 274 20.31 12.12 -21.87
N ASP A 275 20.93 11.73 -20.75
CA ASP A 275 21.65 10.45 -20.67
C ASP A 275 20.67 9.32 -20.37
N TRP A 276 20.24 8.61 -21.40
CA TRP A 276 19.28 7.51 -21.31
C TRP A 276 19.89 6.22 -20.79
N LYS A 277 21.23 6.12 -20.74
CA LYS A 277 21.90 4.94 -20.19
C LYS A 277 21.61 4.77 -18.69
N ASP A 278 21.54 5.88 -17.96
CA ASP A 278 21.29 5.89 -16.52
C ASP A 278 19.81 6.00 -16.17
N ILE A 279 18.92 6.23 -17.15
CA ILE A 279 17.48 6.29 -16.94
C ILE A 279 16.90 4.89 -16.71
N ASN A 280 16.16 4.73 -15.62
CA ASN A 280 15.49 3.48 -15.32
C ASN A 280 14.25 3.26 -16.20
N PRO A 281 14.10 2.10 -16.87
CA PRO A 281 12.91 1.81 -17.66
C PRO A 281 11.59 1.80 -16.85
N ASP A 282 11.66 1.60 -15.53
CA ASP A 282 10.49 1.66 -14.64
C ASP A 282 9.85 3.05 -14.55
N ILE A 283 10.60 4.13 -14.86
CA ILE A 283 10.04 5.48 -14.88
C ILE A 283 9.01 5.72 -15.99
N PHE A 284 9.02 4.91 -17.04
CA PHE A 284 8.04 5.06 -18.11
C PHE A 284 6.60 4.93 -17.60
N GLY A 285 6.39 4.25 -16.45
CA GLY A 285 5.11 4.25 -15.75
C GLY A 285 4.68 5.60 -15.19
N SER A 286 5.62 6.36 -14.62
CA SER A 286 5.33 7.72 -14.12
C SER A 286 5.08 8.69 -15.27
N MET A 287 5.72 8.48 -16.42
CA MET A 287 5.50 9.27 -17.64
C MET A 287 4.09 9.04 -18.21
N ILE A 288 3.61 7.80 -18.24
CA ILE A 288 2.23 7.48 -18.64
C ILE A 288 1.24 8.21 -17.74
N GLN A 289 1.49 8.24 -16.43
CA GLN A 289 0.66 9.00 -15.51
C GLN A 289 0.63 10.51 -15.81
N ALA A 290 1.73 11.08 -16.28
CA ALA A 290 1.79 12.49 -16.62
C ALA A 290 0.98 12.83 -17.89
N VAL A 291 0.85 11.86 -18.80
CA VAL A 291 0.20 11.99 -20.12
C VAL A 291 -1.32 11.74 -20.06
N VAL A 292 -1.80 10.86 -19.17
CA VAL A 292 -3.22 10.50 -19.07
C VAL A 292 -4.01 11.49 -18.21
N ASN A 293 -5.23 11.84 -18.65
CA ASN A 293 -6.13 12.75 -17.91
C ASN A 293 -6.36 12.27 -16.46
N PRO A 294 -6.33 13.18 -15.45
CA PRO A 294 -6.54 12.84 -14.04
C PRO A 294 -7.85 12.07 -13.74
N GLU A 295 -8.93 12.37 -14.46
CA GLU A 295 -10.22 11.68 -14.28
C GLU A 295 -10.19 10.25 -14.84
N GLU A 296 -9.58 10.04 -15.99
CA GLU A 296 -9.39 8.72 -16.59
C GLU A 296 -8.45 7.86 -15.74
N ARG A 297 -7.39 8.45 -15.18
CA ARG A 297 -6.49 7.82 -14.23
C ARG A 297 -7.21 7.25 -13.01
N ALA A 298 -8.06 8.08 -12.39
CA ALA A 298 -8.81 7.69 -11.19
C ALA A 298 -9.80 6.56 -11.46
N ASN A 299 -10.44 6.57 -12.63
CA ASN A 299 -11.45 5.59 -13.02
C ASN A 299 -10.84 4.25 -13.47
N GLN A 300 -9.63 4.27 -14.00
CA GLN A 300 -8.94 3.08 -14.52
C GLN A 300 -7.90 2.50 -13.56
N GLY A 301 -7.72 3.12 -12.37
CA GLY A 301 -6.77 2.64 -11.37
C GLY A 301 -5.29 2.76 -11.79
N MET A 302 -4.97 3.67 -12.72
CA MET A 302 -3.62 3.85 -13.25
C MET A 302 -2.74 4.58 -12.23
N HIS A 303 -2.23 3.84 -11.27
CA HIS A 303 -1.31 4.35 -10.24
C HIS A 303 0.07 3.71 -10.43
N TYR A 304 1.07 4.56 -10.64
CA TYR A 304 2.47 4.14 -10.60
C TYR A 304 2.79 3.49 -9.25
N THR A 305 3.44 2.34 -9.29
CA THR A 305 3.87 1.63 -8.10
C THR A 305 5.36 1.80 -7.91
N SER A 306 5.76 2.48 -6.84
CA SER A 306 7.18 2.70 -6.52
C SER A 306 7.92 1.40 -6.18
N VAL A 307 9.22 1.37 -6.42
CA VAL A 307 10.08 0.21 -6.14
C VAL A 307 9.92 -0.31 -4.70
N PRO A 308 9.91 0.52 -3.64
CA PRO A 308 9.70 0.04 -2.28
C PRO A 308 8.38 -0.71 -2.08
N ASN A 309 7.32 -0.29 -2.75
CA ASN A 309 6.02 -0.96 -2.65
C ASN A 309 6.00 -2.27 -3.45
N ILE A 310 6.69 -2.34 -4.59
CA ILE A 310 6.90 -3.57 -5.35
C ILE A 310 7.66 -4.59 -4.50
N MET A 311 8.73 -4.16 -3.82
CA MET A 311 9.54 -5.03 -2.96
C MET A 311 8.74 -5.62 -1.78
N LYS A 312 7.75 -4.89 -1.23
CA LYS A 312 6.83 -5.44 -0.21
C LYS A 312 6.00 -6.62 -0.74
N VAL A 313 5.79 -6.70 -2.04
CA VAL A 313 5.05 -7.81 -2.66
C VAL A 313 6.00 -8.96 -3.01
N ILE A 314 7.07 -8.69 -3.77
CA ILE A 314 7.91 -9.74 -4.35
C ILE A 314 8.89 -10.37 -3.33
N ASN A 315 9.33 -9.63 -2.31
CA ASN A 315 10.22 -10.17 -1.28
C ASN A 315 9.56 -11.36 -0.56
N PRO A 316 8.43 -11.20 0.16
CA PRO A 316 7.84 -12.32 0.89
C PRO A 316 7.18 -13.35 -0.03
N LEU A 317 6.89 -13.01 -1.29
CA LEU A 317 6.28 -13.95 -2.23
C LEU A 317 7.27 -15.03 -2.69
N PHE A 318 8.52 -14.64 -3.03
CA PHE A 318 9.55 -15.57 -3.52
C PHE A 318 11.01 -15.12 -3.31
N LEU A 319 11.29 -13.80 -3.34
CA LEU A 319 12.68 -13.33 -3.44
C LEU A 319 13.48 -13.57 -2.16
N ASP A 320 12.86 -13.43 -0.98
CA ASP A 320 13.50 -13.71 0.31
C ASP A 320 13.89 -15.19 0.45
N GLU A 321 13.07 -16.10 -0.08
CA GLU A 321 13.38 -17.53 -0.10
C GLU A 321 14.65 -17.79 -0.93
N LEU A 322 14.71 -17.25 -2.16
CA LEU A 322 15.85 -17.42 -3.07
C LEU A 322 17.13 -16.78 -2.52
N ARG A 323 17.01 -15.56 -1.98
CA ARG A 323 18.14 -14.90 -1.30
C ARG A 323 18.60 -15.66 -0.08
N GLY A 324 17.68 -16.22 0.69
CA GLY A 324 17.99 -17.05 1.85
C GLY A 324 18.77 -18.34 1.48
N GLU A 325 18.43 -18.97 0.34
CA GLU A 325 19.21 -20.09 -0.18
C GLU A 325 20.62 -19.66 -0.59
N TYR A 326 20.76 -18.57 -1.33
CA TYR A 326 22.06 -18.01 -1.71
C TYR A 326 22.89 -17.62 -0.48
N ASN A 327 22.31 -16.93 0.49
CA ASN A 327 23.03 -16.50 1.69
C ASN A 327 23.61 -17.67 2.48
N LYS A 328 22.88 -18.78 2.63
CA LYS A 328 23.41 -20.01 3.26
C LYS A 328 24.62 -20.58 2.53
N LEU A 329 24.63 -20.51 1.19
CA LEU A 329 25.76 -20.97 0.38
C LEU A 329 26.97 -20.05 0.53
N ASN A 330 26.73 -18.75 0.54
CA ASN A 330 27.78 -17.74 0.75
C ASN A 330 28.34 -17.79 2.16
N GLU A 331 27.52 -17.95 3.20
CA GLU A 331 27.96 -18.14 4.58
C GLU A 331 28.87 -19.39 4.73
N PHE A 332 28.49 -20.50 4.09
CA PHE A 332 29.32 -21.71 4.09
C PHE A 332 30.68 -21.47 3.40
N TYR A 333 30.69 -20.77 2.25
CA TYR A 333 31.91 -20.36 1.57
C TYR A 333 32.79 -19.51 2.50
N GLU A 334 32.24 -18.48 3.13
CA GLU A 334 33.00 -17.60 4.02
C GLU A 334 33.60 -18.37 5.23
N GLN A 335 32.85 -19.30 5.81
CA GLN A 335 33.38 -20.17 6.87
C GLN A 335 34.58 -21.00 6.39
N LYS A 336 34.48 -21.58 5.18
CA LYS A 336 35.58 -22.38 4.63
C LYS A 336 36.78 -21.53 4.27
N LEU A 337 36.55 -20.34 3.77
CA LEU A 337 37.62 -19.35 3.51
C LEU A 337 38.36 -18.96 4.79
N GLN A 338 37.64 -18.75 5.87
CA GLN A 338 38.25 -18.49 7.17
C GLN A 338 39.14 -19.67 7.65
N MET A 339 38.65 -20.92 7.51
CA MET A 339 39.40 -22.11 7.86
C MET A 339 40.66 -22.27 7.01
N LYS A 340 40.62 -21.94 5.73
CA LYS A 340 41.77 -21.89 4.84
C LYS A 340 42.77 -20.83 5.31
N ASN A 341 42.31 -19.63 5.63
CA ASN A 341 43.15 -18.49 6.03
C ASN A 341 43.87 -18.71 7.35
N ILE A 342 43.29 -19.47 8.27
CA ILE A 342 43.93 -19.85 9.53
C ILE A 342 44.78 -21.13 9.43
N GLY A 343 44.95 -21.68 8.23
CA GLY A 343 45.73 -22.89 7.97
C GLY A 343 45.08 -24.19 8.41
N ALA A 344 43.81 -24.19 8.77
CA ALA A 344 43.06 -25.40 9.16
C ALA A 344 42.66 -26.25 7.94
N LEU A 345 42.65 -25.69 6.73
CA LEU A 345 42.40 -26.38 5.47
C LEU A 345 43.54 -26.09 4.50
N SER A 346 44.06 -27.10 3.82
CA SER A 346 44.90 -26.90 2.65
C SER A 346 44.10 -26.36 1.48
N THR A 347 44.77 -25.71 0.51
CA THR A 347 44.12 -25.18 -0.69
C THR A 347 43.30 -26.26 -1.43
N LYS A 348 43.83 -27.48 -1.54
CA LYS A 348 43.14 -28.61 -2.18
C LYS A 348 41.87 -29.00 -1.39
N GLN A 349 41.97 -29.17 -0.08
CA GLN A 349 40.84 -29.48 0.77
C GLN A 349 39.76 -28.39 0.72
N PHE A 350 40.17 -27.13 0.70
CA PHE A 350 39.23 -25.99 0.57
C PHE A 350 38.36 -26.13 -0.68
N TYR A 351 38.97 -26.33 -1.86
CA TYR A 351 38.21 -26.45 -3.09
C TYR A 351 37.39 -27.76 -3.16
N ASP A 352 37.92 -28.87 -2.60
CA ASP A 352 37.16 -30.12 -2.52
C ASP A 352 35.87 -29.95 -1.67
N GLU A 353 35.95 -29.22 -0.56
CA GLU A 353 34.79 -28.93 0.29
C GLU A 353 33.78 -27.94 -0.35
N LEU A 354 34.22 -27.15 -1.32
CA LEU A 354 33.33 -26.20 -2.04
C LEU A 354 32.60 -26.83 -3.24
N LYS A 355 32.96 -28.01 -3.73
CA LYS A 355 32.25 -28.71 -4.82
C LYS A 355 30.74 -28.84 -4.59
N PRO A 356 30.22 -29.14 -3.37
CA PRO A 356 28.78 -29.14 -3.10
C PRO A 356 28.14 -27.75 -3.23
N VAL A 357 28.88 -26.65 -2.95
CA VAL A 357 28.38 -25.29 -3.11
C VAL A 357 28.11 -25.01 -4.58
N ILE A 358 29.07 -25.32 -5.45
CA ILE A 358 28.94 -25.15 -6.91
C ILE A 358 27.69 -25.88 -7.41
N ARG A 359 27.52 -27.17 -7.05
CA ARG A 359 26.33 -27.95 -7.46
C ARG A 359 25.01 -27.36 -6.98
N LYS A 360 24.98 -26.79 -5.74
CA LYS A 360 23.79 -26.15 -5.21
C LYS A 360 23.53 -24.80 -5.91
N CYS A 361 24.56 -24.05 -6.25
CA CYS A 361 24.42 -22.85 -7.08
C CYS A 361 23.82 -23.19 -8.46
N ASP A 362 24.32 -24.27 -9.12
CA ASP A 362 23.73 -24.72 -10.39
C ASP A 362 22.25 -25.14 -10.25
N ALA A 363 21.94 -25.82 -9.16
CA ALA A 363 20.55 -26.23 -8.88
C ALA A 363 19.64 -25.01 -8.65
N LEU A 364 20.13 -24.00 -7.92
CA LEU A 364 19.40 -22.75 -7.69
C LEU A 364 19.19 -21.96 -8.98
N LEU A 365 20.23 -21.80 -9.81
CA LEU A 365 20.13 -21.16 -11.12
C LEU A 365 19.13 -21.90 -12.03
N LYS A 366 19.21 -23.23 -12.05
CA LYS A 366 18.27 -24.07 -12.82
C LYS A 366 16.83 -23.96 -12.32
N ARG A 367 16.61 -23.80 -11.00
CA ARG A 367 15.28 -23.55 -10.42
C ARG A 367 14.76 -22.19 -10.89
N ILE A 368 15.57 -21.13 -10.74
CA ILE A 368 15.19 -19.75 -11.13
C ILE A 368 14.84 -19.69 -12.64
N GLY A 369 15.63 -20.36 -13.50
CA GLY A 369 15.39 -20.41 -14.94
C GLY A 369 14.09 -21.13 -15.36
N LYS A 370 13.38 -21.79 -14.44
CA LYS A 370 12.10 -22.47 -14.69
C LYS A 370 10.89 -21.75 -14.12
N MET A 371 11.11 -20.76 -13.23
CA MET A 371 10.03 -19.99 -12.61
C MET A 371 9.32 -19.12 -13.67
N LYS A 372 8.03 -18.87 -13.42
CA LYS A 372 7.20 -17.96 -14.23
C LYS A 372 6.69 -16.83 -13.36
N PHE A 373 6.63 -15.63 -13.92
CA PHE A 373 6.25 -14.41 -13.26
C PHE A 373 5.13 -13.74 -14.04
N PHE A 374 4.01 -13.46 -13.38
CA PHE A 374 2.81 -13.02 -14.07
C PHE A 374 2.16 -11.81 -13.36
N ASP A 375 1.95 -10.74 -14.11
CA ASP A 375 1.21 -9.56 -13.65
C ASP A 375 -0.06 -9.37 -14.50
N PRO A 376 -1.26 -9.71 -13.98
CA PRO A 376 -2.51 -9.60 -14.73
C PRO A 376 -3.11 -8.18 -14.78
N ALA A 377 -2.36 -7.15 -14.42
CA ALA A 377 -2.70 -5.74 -14.55
C ALA A 377 -1.40 -4.92 -14.61
N CYS A 378 -0.53 -5.26 -15.59
CA CYS A 378 0.88 -4.91 -15.51
C CYS A 378 1.18 -3.42 -15.76
N GLY A 379 0.23 -2.65 -16.29
CA GLY A 379 0.49 -1.25 -16.65
C GLY A 379 1.69 -1.15 -17.60
N SER A 380 2.64 -0.31 -17.28
CA SER A 380 3.93 -0.17 -17.96
C SER A 380 4.95 -1.27 -17.65
N GLY A 381 4.56 -2.31 -16.91
CA GLY A 381 5.42 -3.45 -16.60
C GLY A 381 6.32 -3.30 -15.38
N ASN A 382 6.12 -2.33 -14.52
CA ASN A 382 7.01 -2.03 -13.39
C ASN A 382 7.30 -3.22 -12.48
N PHE A 383 6.28 -3.98 -12.09
CA PHE A 383 6.46 -5.19 -11.29
C PHE A 383 7.34 -6.23 -12.02
N LEU A 384 7.08 -6.43 -13.31
CA LEU A 384 7.84 -7.38 -14.15
C LEU A 384 9.30 -6.93 -14.31
N ILE A 385 9.53 -5.63 -14.57
CA ILE A 385 10.87 -5.05 -14.75
C ILE A 385 11.71 -5.19 -13.48
N ILE A 386 11.16 -4.78 -12.33
CA ILE A 386 11.88 -4.85 -11.05
C ILE A 386 12.15 -6.30 -10.66
N THR A 387 11.16 -7.19 -10.86
CA THR A 387 11.36 -8.63 -10.65
C THR A 387 12.48 -9.17 -11.53
N TYR A 388 12.49 -8.84 -12.82
CA TYR A 388 13.53 -9.24 -13.75
C TYR A 388 14.91 -8.77 -13.30
N LYS A 389 15.05 -7.48 -12.97
CA LYS A 389 16.32 -6.91 -12.49
C LYS A 389 16.80 -7.58 -11.19
N CYS A 390 15.91 -7.77 -10.21
CA CYS A 390 16.26 -8.44 -8.95
C CYS A 390 16.78 -9.87 -9.15
N LEU A 391 16.14 -10.63 -10.03
CA LEU A 391 16.56 -11.99 -10.34
C LEU A 391 17.90 -12.02 -11.11
N ARG A 392 18.11 -11.09 -12.04
CA ARG A 392 19.38 -10.97 -12.79
C ARG A 392 20.55 -10.58 -11.88
N PHE A 393 20.32 -9.71 -10.88
CA PHE A 393 21.33 -9.43 -9.87
C PHE A 393 21.64 -10.67 -9.00
N LEU A 394 20.61 -11.38 -8.55
CA LEU A 394 20.79 -12.63 -7.80
C LEU A 394 21.56 -13.69 -8.62
N GLU A 395 21.25 -13.81 -9.92
CA GLU A 395 22.00 -14.67 -10.84
C GLU A 395 23.49 -14.29 -10.86
N MET A 396 23.81 -13.00 -11.02
CA MET A 396 25.20 -12.53 -11.01
C MET A 396 25.91 -12.80 -9.67
N ASP A 397 25.20 -12.63 -8.54
CA ASP A 397 25.73 -12.96 -7.21
C ASP A 397 26.05 -14.45 -7.08
N ILE A 398 25.17 -15.33 -7.58
CA ILE A 398 25.38 -16.79 -7.58
C ILE A 398 26.57 -17.17 -8.47
N LEU A 399 26.67 -16.59 -9.66
CA LEU A 399 27.78 -16.81 -10.58
C LEU A 399 29.12 -16.32 -9.98
N ALA A 400 29.11 -15.18 -9.30
CA ALA A 400 30.28 -14.66 -8.60
C ALA A 400 30.71 -15.59 -7.45
N LEU A 401 29.77 -16.16 -6.71
CA LEU A 401 30.08 -17.17 -5.68
C LEU A 401 30.66 -18.44 -6.30
N GLN A 402 30.09 -18.94 -7.40
CA GLN A 402 30.64 -20.09 -8.13
C GLN A 402 32.07 -19.83 -8.60
N ARG A 403 32.36 -18.64 -9.14
CA ARG A 403 33.73 -18.24 -9.54
C ARG A 403 34.71 -18.28 -8.35
N LYS A 404 34.27 -17.79 -7.18
CA LYS A 404 35.08 -17.85 -5.94
C LYS A 404 35.34 -19.30 -5.46
N CYS A 405 34.40 -20.22 -5.72
CA CYS A 405 34.48 -21.63 -5.34
C CYS A 405 35.30 -22.46 -6.35
N THR A 406 35.58 -21.94 -7.54
CA THR A 406 36.31 -22.62 -8.60
C THR A 406 37.82 -22.42 -8.41
N PRO A 407 38.65 -23.49 -8.56
CA PRO A 407 40.12 -23.37 -8.41
C PRO A 407 40.74 -22.39 -9.40
N GLU A 408 41.83 -21.73 -8.98
CA GLU A 408 42.61 -20.84 -9.86
C GLU A 408 43.10 -21.62 -11.10
N GLY A 409 42.81 -21.08 -12.29
CA GLY A 409 43.17 -21.69 -13.58
C GLY A 409 42.05 -22.50 -14.23
N GLU A 410 40.96 -22.79 -13.51
CA GLU A 410 39.73 -23.31 -14.12
C GLU A 410 38.79 -22.16 -14.54
N ILE A 411 38.22 -22.24 -15.73
CA ILE A 411 37.36 -21.20 -16.28
C ILE A 411 35.89 -21.58 -15.98
N LEU A 412 35.19 -20.70 -15.25
CA LEU A 412 33.73 -20.79 -15.18
C LEU A 412 33.16 -20.33 -16.53
N PHE A 413 32.60 -21.26 -17.26
CA PHE A 413 32.03 -20.97 -18.56
C PHE A 413 30.57 -20.49 -18.37
N VAL A 414 30.32 -19.22 -18.66
CA VAL A 414 28.97 -18.62 -18.63
C VAL A 414 28.62 -18.29 -20.07
N ASP A 415 27.67 -19.02 -20.64
CA ASP A 415 27.25 -18.83 -22.06
C ASP A 415 26.23 -17.69 -22.17
N ASN A 416 25.14 -17.79 -21.41
CA ASN A 416 24.03 -16.86 -21.40
C ASN A 416 23.36 -16.83 -20.04
N SER A 417 22.55 -15.80 -19.76
CA SER A 417 21.66 -15.78 -18.60
C SER A 417 20.66 -16.94 -18.62
N VAL A 418 20.41 -17.56 -17.46
CA VAL A 418 19.34 -18.54 -17.30
C VAL A 418 17.96 -17.89 -17.20
N ILE A 419 17.91 -16.56 -17.03
CA ILE A 419 16.69 -15.78 -16.89
C ILE A 419 16.41 -15.09 -18.23
N SER A 420 15.26 -15.39 -18.81
CA SER A 420 14.81 -14.81 -20.09
C SER A 420 13.45 -14.13 -19.94
N LEU A 421 13.16 -13.17 -20.81
CA LEU A 421 11.86 -12.50 -20.83
C LEU A 421 10.68 -13.44 -21.15
N SER A 422 10.94 -14.63 -21.67
CA SER A 422 9.90 -15.65 -21.88
C SER A 422 9.28 -16.21 -20.59
N GLN A 423 9.87 -15.92 -19.43
CA GLN A 423 9.34 -16.28 -18.11
C GLN A 423 8.37 -15.23 -17.55
N PHE A 424 8.25 -14.05 -18.21
CA PHE A 424 7.52 -12.89 -17.72
C PHE A 424 6.26 -12.68 -18.55
N TYR A 425 5.10 -12.76 -17.88
CA TYR A 425 3.77 -12.71 -18.50
C TYR A 425 3.01 -11.51 -17.97
N GLY A 426 2.15 -10.92 -18.79
CA GLY A 426 1.33 -9.78 -18.38
C GLY A 426 0.00 -9.71 -19.09
N ILE A 427 -0.97 -9.04 -18.47
CA ILE A 427 -2.18 -8.58 -19.13
C ILE A 427 -2.31 -7.09 -18.85
N GLU A 428 -2.55 -6.30 -19.88
CA GLU A 428 -2.81 -4.86 -19.74
C GLU A 428 -4.05 -4.49 -20.56
N LEU A 429 -4.94 -3.73 -19.96
CA LEU A 429 -6.20 -3.32 -20.61
C LEU A 429 -5.98 -2.32 -21.74
N LEU A 430 -5.03 -1.40 -21.53
CA LEU A 430 -4.79 -0.26 -22.40
C LEU A 430 -3.61 -0.49 -23.32
N ASP A 431 -3.77 -0.06 -24.56
CA ASP A 431 -2.79 -0.23 -25.62
C ASP A 431 -1.44 0.45 -25.31
N PHE A 432 -1.45 1.71 -24.89
CA PHE A 432 -0.21 2.44 -24.66
C PHE A 432 0.65 1.87 -23.52
N PRO A 433 0.11 1.62 -22.32
CA PRO A 433 0.87 0.92 -21.29
C PRO A 433 1.38 -0.45 -21.71
N HIS A 434 0.59 -1.20 -22.51
CA HIS A 434 1.00 -2.48 -23.07
C HIS A 434 2.26 -2.35 -23.93
N GLU A 435 2.29 -1.42 -24.91
CA GLU A 435 3.45 -1.19 -25.76
C GLU A 435 4.68 -0.74 -24.94
N VAL A 436 4.47 0.14 -23.96
CA VAL A 436 5.54 0.60 -23.08
C VAL A 436 6.08 -0.53 -22.21
N ALA A 437 5.22 -1.42 -21.69
CA ALA A 437 5.66 -2.57 -20.89
C ALA A 437 6.59 -3.50 -21.68
N MET A 438 6.24 -3.78 -22.94
CA MET A 438 7.08 -4.58 -23.82
C MET A 438 8.44 -3.94 -24.07
N LEU A 439 8.47 -2.65 -24.40
CA LEU A 439 9.71 -1.91 -24.60
C LEU A 439 10.55 -1.90 -23.33
N SER A 440 9.96 -1.57 -22.19
CA SER A 440 10.66 -1.42 -20.90
C SER A 440 11.31 -2.72 -20.42
N LEU A 441 10.64 -3.86 -20.63
CA LEU A 441 11.23 -5.18 -20.34
C LEU A 441 12.43 -5.49 -21.23
N TRP A 442 12.33 -5.16 -22.51
CA TRP A 442 13.44 -5.34 -23.43
C TRP A 442 14.65 -4.45 -23.06
N LEU A 443 14.39 -3.19 -22.71
CA LEU A 443 15.42 -2.27 -22.24
C LEU A 443 16.11 -2.79 -20.97
N ALA A 444 15.32 -3.32 -20.03
CA ALA A 444 15.85 -3.94 -18.81
C ALA A 444 16.72 -5.16 -19.12
N GLU A 445 16.33 -5.99 -20.10
CA GLU A 445 17.14 -7.13 -20.55
C GLU A 445 18.47 -6.65 -21.14
N HIS A 446 18.44 -5.63 -21.98
CA HIS A 446 19.66 -5.06 -22.57
C HIS A 446 20.62 -4.53 -21.50
N GLN A 447 20.11 -3.73 -20.53
CA GLN A 447 20.90 -3.22 -19.42
C GLN A 447 21.53 -4.35 -18.59
N MET A 448 20.78 -5.40 -18.28
CA MET A 448 21.26 -6.51 -17.48
C MET A 448 22.26 -7.39 -18.25
N ASN A 449 22.12 -7.54 -19.56
CA ASN A 449 23.08 -8.23 -20.41
C ASN A 449 24.41 -7.46 -20.51
N THR A 450 24.38 -6.14 -20.60
CA THR A 450 25.56 -5.29 -20.53
C THR A 450 26.31 -5.48 -19.21
N LYS A 451 25.59 -5.46 -18.07
CA LYS A 451 26.20 -5.73 -16.74
C LYS A 451 26.75 -7.15 -16.62
N LEU A 452 26.09 -8.15 -17.18
CA LEU A 452 26.60 -9.52 -17.19
C LEU A 452 27.90 -9.61 -18.01
N ASN A 453 27.97 -8.94 -19.17
CA ASN A 453 29.18 -8.85 -19.99
C ASN A 453 30.32 -8.17 -19.23
N GLU A 454 30.07 -7.04 -18.59
CA GLU A 454 31.06 -6.31 -17.80
C GLU A 454 31.65 -7.18 -16.67
N ASN A 455 30.82 -7.95 -15.98
CA ASN A 455 31.22 -8.75 -14.82
C ASN A 455 31.87 -10.09 -15.18
N PHE A 456 31.43 -10.72 -16.27
CA PHE A 456 31.81 -12.10 -16.62
C PHE A 456 32.41 -12.26 -18.01
N GLY A 457 32.48 -11.21 -18.81
CA GLY A 457 33.03 -11.26 -20.19
C GLY A 457 32.13 -12.04 -21.17
N VAL A 458 30.83 -12.15 -20.87
CA VAL A 458 29.84 -12.86 -21.69
C VAL A 458 29.41 -11.96 -22.85
N ASN A 459 29.90 -12.22 -24.06
CA ASN A 459 29.53 -11.44 -25.23
C ASN A 459 28.11 -11.82 -25.71
N THR A 460 27.08 -11.43 -25.02
CA THR A 460 25.71 -11.51 -25.50
C THR A 460 25.54 -10.44 -26.59
N LYS A 461 25.51 -10.84 -27.85
CA LYS A 461 25.13 -9.93 -28.94
C LYS A 461 23.79 -9.30 -28.59
N ALA A 462 23.69 -7.97 -28.72
CA ALA A 462 22.40 -7.28 -28.64
C ALA A 462 21.42 -8.02 -29.56
N LEU A 463 20.49 -8.77 -28.98
CA LEU A 463 19.51 -9.51 -29.76
C LEU A 463 18.54 -8.49 -30.36
N PRO A 464 18.16 -8.65 -31.63
CA PRO A 464 17.09 -7.81 -32.18
C PRO A 464 15.85 -7.92 -31.34
N LEU A 465 15.02 -6.87 -31.30
CA LEU A 465 13.73 -6.82 -30.62
C LEU A 465 12.88 -8.04 -30.99
N LYS A 466 12.97 -9.12 -30.21
CA LYS A 466 12.10 -10.28 -30.43
C LYS A 466 10.70 -9.89 -29.98
N ASN A 467 9.67 -10.38 -30.69
CA ASN A 467 8.29 -10.28 -30.19
C ASN A 467 8.22 -10.94 -28.82
N ILE A 468 8.10 -10.12 -27.76
CA ILE A 468 7.81 -10.59 -26.41
C ILE A 468 6.30 -10.83 -26.38
N THR A 469 5.90 -12.04 -26.75
CA THR A 469 4.48 -12.40 -26.92
C THR A 469 3.75 -12.71 -25.63
N GLN A 470 4.40 -12.54 -24.46
CA GLN A 470 3.85 -12.92 -23.17
C GLN A 470 3.04 -11.81 -22.49
N ILE A 471 3.04 -10.58 -23.00
CA ILE A 471 2.13 -9.53 -22.53
C ILE A 471 0.99 -9.41 -23.53
N VAL A 472 -0.24 -9.49 -23.03
CA VAL A 472 -1.47 -9.48 -23.85
C VAL A 472 -2.26 -8.21 -23.56
N CYS A 473 -2.66 -7.49 -24.62
CA CYS A 473 -3.57 -6.36 -24.49
C CYS A 473 -5.01 -6.86 -24.36
N GLY A 474 -5.67 -6.57 -23.23
CA GLY A 474 -7.06 -6.93 -22.99
C GLY A 474 -7.50 -6.93 -21.54
N ASN A 475 -8.75 -7.29 -21.30
CA ASN A 475 -9.36 -7.26 -19.98
C ASN A 475 -9.07 -8.56 -19.21
N ALA A 476 -8.32 -8.46 -18.12
CA ALA A 476 -7.94 -9.59 -17.26
C ALA A 476 -9.13 -10.33 -16.63
N CYS A 477 -10.28 -9.66 -16.45
CA CYS A 477 -11.50 -10.31 -15.96
C CYS A 477 -12.19 -11.18 -17.01
N ARG A 478 -11.85 -11.03 -18.29
CA ARG A 478 -12.47 -11.74 -19.44
C ARG A 478 -11.53 -12.72 -20.12
N ILE A 479 -10.23 -12.55 -19.96
CA ILE A 479 -9.20 -13.43 -20.53
C ILE A 479 -8.97 -14.60 -19.57
N ASP A 480 -8.87 -15.81 -20.12
CA ASP A 480 -8.39 -16.97 -19.34
C ASP A 480 -6.90 -16.82 -19.06
N TRP A 481 -6.53 -16.70 -17.80
CA TRP A 481 -5.13 -16.55 -17.39
C TRP A 481 -4.25 -17.74 -17.78
N ASN A 482 -4.82 -18.95 -17.90
CA ASN A 482 -4.10 -20.11 -18.40
C ASN A 482 -3.74 -20.01 -19.88
N SER A 483 -4.48 -19.22 -20.67
CA SER A 483 -4.12 -18.96 -22.07
C SER A 483 -2.94 -18.01 -22.22
N VAL A 484 -2.72 -17.14 -21.22
CA VAL A 484 -1.60 -16.18 -21.20
C VAL A 484 -0.37 -16.80 -20.54
N CYS A 485 -0.50 -17.33 -19.34
CA CYS A 485 0.56 -17.98 -18.57
C CYS A 485 0.17 -19.44 -18.28
N PRO A 486 0.33 -20.35 -19.25
CA PRO A 486 0.03 -21.76 -19.04
C PRO A 486 1.01 -22.38 -18.04
N HIS A 487 0.51 -23.23 -17.14
CA HIS A 487 1.35 -23.91 -16.17
C HIS A 487 0.81 -25.29 -15.79
N THR A 488 1.72 -26.14 -15.32
CA THR A 488 1.39 -27.44 -14.71
C THR A 488 1.31 -27.30 -13.18
N PRO A 489 0.65 -28.24 -12.47
CA PRO A 489 0.53 -28.17 -11.01
C PRO A 489 1.86 -28.06 -10.26
N ASP A 490 2.95 -28.59 -10.83
CA ASP A 490 4.27 -28.64 -10.19
C ASP A 490 5.17 -27.47 -10.52
N GLU A 491 4.80 -26.62 -11.45
CA GLU A 491 5.57 -25.42 -11.82
C GLU A 491 5.40 -24.30 -10.76
N GLU A 492 6.49 -23.60 -10.50
CA GLU A 492 6.51 -22.41 -9.65
C GLU A 492 6.09 -21.18 -10.48
N VAL A 493 4.88 -20.70 -10.23
CA VAL A 493 4.35 -19.48 -10.86
C VAL A 493 4.06 -18.47 -9.77
N PHE A 494 4.56 -17.25 -9.92
CA PHE A 494 4.35 -16.16 -9.00
C PHE A 494 3.55 -15.06 -9.68
N ILE A 495 2.31 -14.87 -9.20
CA ILE A 495 1.41 -13.84 -9.71
C ILE A 495 1.44 -12.67 -8.75
N PHE A 496 1.58 -11.47 -9.26
CA PHE A 496 1.65 -10.26 -8.46
C PHE A 496 1.18 -9.05 -9.25
N GLY A 497 0.94 -7.95 -8.56
CA GLY A 497 0.56 -6.70 -9.20
C GLY A 497 -0.15 -5.74 -8.28
N ASN A 498 -0.51 -4.60 -8.85
CA ASN A 498 -1.38 -3.60 -8.25
C ASN A 498 -2.61 -3.38 -9.15
N PRO A 499 -3.56 -4.36 -9.17
CA PRO A 499 -4.74 -4.27 -10.02
C PRO A 499 -5.64 -3.07 -9.66
N PRO A 500 -6.51 -2.62 -10.57
CA PRO A 500 -7.38 -1.49 -10.32
C PRO A 500 -8.37 -1.77 -9.19
N TYR A 501 -8.52 -0.81 -8.28
CA TYR A 501 -9.52 -0.83 -7.21
C TYR A 501 -10.50 0.33 -7.40
N LEU A 502 -11.79 0.00 -7.36
CA LEU A 502 -12.87 0.96 -7.51
C LEU A 502 -14.10 0.47 -6.73
N GLY A 503 -14.51 1.27 -5.74
CA GLY A 503 -15.70 0.94 -4.93
C GLY A 503 -16.96 0.85 -5.78
N SER A 504 -17.89 -0.04 -5.40
CA SER A 504 -19.08 -0.45 -6.16
C SER A 504 -19.91 0.70 -6.75
N ARG A 505 -20.01 1.83 -6.04
CA ARG A 505 -20.79 3.00 -6.48
C ARG A 505 -20.16 3.78 -7.63
N ARG A 506 -18.86 3.60 -7.87
CA ARG A 506 -18.11 4.31 -8.93
C ARG A 506 -17.84 3.43 -10.14
N GLN A 507 -18.15 2.14 -10.07
CA GLN A 507 -17.97 1.21 -11.17
C GLN A 507 -18.88 1.56 -12.34
N ASP A 508 -18.33 1.57 -13.54
CA ASP A 508 -19.07 1.75 -14.78
C ASP A 508 -19.81 0.44 -15.17
N GLU A 509 -20.56 0.48 -16.27
CA GLU A 509 -21.32 -0.68 -16.74
C GLU A 509 -20.44 -1.86 -17.17
N ASN A 510 -19.26 -1.60 -17.74
CA ASN A 510 -18.35 -2.66 -18.16
C ASN A 510 -17.73 -3.36 -16.93
N GLN A 511 -17.34 -2.57 -15.93
CA GLN A 511 -16.80 -3.10 -14.66
C GLN A 511 -17.89 -3.89 -13.89
N LYS A 512 -19.13 -3.43 -13.89
CA LYS A 512 -20.25 -4.19 -13.30
C LYS A 512 -20.50 -5.51 -14.02
N ARG A 513 -20.40 -5.54 -15.36
CA ARG A 513 -20.47 -6.79 -16.14
C ARG A 513 -19.31 -7.74 -15.83
N ASP A 514 -18.11 -7.21 -15.61
CA ASP A 514 -16.95 -8.00 -15.19
C ASP A 514 -17.17 -8.61 -13.81
N MET A 515 -17.72 -7.83 -12.86
CA MET A 515 -18.10 -8.32 -11.53
C MET A 515 -19.14 -9.45 -11.63
N GLU A 516 -20.16 -9.28 -12.46
CA GLU A 516 -21.18 -10.32 -12.70
C GLU A 516 -20.58 -11.59 -13.30
N LEU A 517 -19.66 -11.45 -14.27
CA LEU A 517 -18.96 -12.58 -14.90
C LEU A 517 -18.15 -13.39 -13.88
N VAL A 518 -17.44 -12.71 -12.99
CA VAL A 518 -16.53 -13.34 -12.03
C VAL A 518 -17.29 -13.92 -10.83
N PHE A 519 -18.23 -13.18 -10.26
CA PHE A 519 -18.91 -13.52 -9.00
C PHE A 519 -20.29 -14.15 -9.19
N LYS A 520 -21.01 -13.84 -10.26
CA LYS A 520 -22.37 -14.26 -10.60
C LYS A 520 -23.47 -13.68 -9.70
N TYR A 521 -23.26 -13.55 -8.40
CA TYR A 521 -24.22 -13.03 -7.41
C TYR A 521 -23.50 -12.38 -6.22
N ASP A 522 -24.21 -11.59 -5.43
CA ASP A 522 -23.73 -10.90 -4.20
C ASP A 522 -22.45 -10.07 -4.41
N PHE A 523 -22.37 -9.34 -5.51
CA PHE A 523 -21.21 -8.51 -5.85
C PHE A 523 -21.48 -7.00 -5.72
N GLY A 524 -22.72 -6.58 -5.48
CA GLY A 524 -23.11 -5.16 -5.49
C GLY A 524 -22.40 -4.25 -4.50
N GLU A 525 -21.81 -4.80 -3.44
CA GLU A 525 -21.04 -4.06 -2.44
C GLU A 525 -19.52 -4.23 -2.61
N LEU A 526 -19.07 -5.05 -3.57
CA LEU A 526 -17.65 -5.39 -3.71
C LEU A 526 -16.85 -4.33 -4.48
N ASP A 527 -15.62 -4.12 -4.05
CA ASP A 527 -14.62 -3.37 -4.81
C ASP A 527 -14.17 -4.18 -6.04
N TYR A 528 -13.89 -3.51 -7.14
CA TYR A 528 -13.54 -4.12 -8.43
C TYR A 528 -12.30 -5.03 -8.34
N ILE A 529 -11.33 -4.70 -7.49
CA ILE A 529 -10.13 -5.52 -7.21
C ILE A 529 -10.47 -6.95 -6.79
N SER A 530 -11.65 -7.18 -6.20
CA SER A 530 -12.11 -8.51 -5.77
C SER A 530 -12.11 -9.53 -6.92
N CYS A 531 -12.26 -9.07 -8.18
CA CYS A 531 -12.16 -9.92 -9.37
C CYS A 531 -10.80 -10.60 -9.45
N TRP A 532 -9.71 -9.87 -9.26
CA TRP A 532 -8.36 -10.42 -9.33
C TRP A 532 -8.08 -11.45 -8.25
N PHE A 533 -8.55 -11.19 -7.02
CA PHE A 533 -8.43 -12.18 -5.94
C PHE A 533 -9.20 -13.46 -6.26
N MET A 534 -10.41 -13.34 -6.83
CA MET A 534 -11.23 -14.49 -7.17
C MET A 534 -10.68 -15.29 -8.36
N ILE A 535 -10.19 -14.61 -9.41
CA ILE A 535 -9.59 -15.26 -10.59
C ILE A 535 -8.25 -15.88 -10.18
N GLY A 536 -7.42 -15.17 -9.41
CA GLY A 536 -6.16 -15.67 -8.89
C GLY A 536 -6.34 -16.93 -8.04
N ALA A 537 -7.34 -16.97 -7.17
CA ALA A 537 -7.68 -18.16 -6.38
C ALA A 537 -8.04 -19.36 -7.26
N LYS A 538 -8.84 -19.14 -8.32
CA LYS A 538 -9.16 -20.20 -9.30
C LYS A 538 -7.93 -20.69 -10.06
N TYR A 539 -7.05 -19.75 -10.45
CA TYR A 539 -5.85 -20.05 -11.24
C TYR A 539 -4.82 -20.88 -10.45
N ILE A 540 -4.59 -20.57 -9.15
CA ILE A 540 -3.60 -21.31 -8.34
C ILE A 540 -4.14 -22.59 -7.69
N LYS A 541 -5.45 -22.86 -7.82
CA LYS A 541 -6.09 -24.02 -7.20
C LYS A 541 -5.41 -25.34 -7.58
N GLY A 542 -4.93 -26.08 -6.57
CA GLY A 542 -4.31 -27.40 -6.77
C GLY A 542 -2.91 -27.36 -7.38
N THR A 543 -2.24 -26.22 -7.37
CA THR A 543 -0.91 -25.99 -7.97
C THR A 543 0.10 -25.49 -6.94
N LYS A 544 1.37 -25.38 -7.32
CA LYS A 544 2.43 -24.72 -6.55
C LYS A 544 2.47 -23.19 -6.74
N ALA A 545 1.63 -22.67 -7.61
CA ALA A 545 1.56 -21.23 -7.86
C ALA A 545 1.14 -20.46 -6.61
N LYS A 546 1.61 -19.24 -6.49
CA LYS A 546 1.30 -18.29 -5.40
C LYS A 546 0.93 -16.95 -6.02
N TYR A 547 0.05 -16.19 -5.36
CA TYR A 547 -0.19 -14.81 -5.80
C TYR A 547 -0.20 -13.82 -4.64
N ALA A 548 0.07 -12.56 -4.95
CA ALA A 548 -0.03 -11.46 -4.01
C ALA A 548 -0.42 -10.17 -4.74
N PHE A 549 -1.44 -9.49 -4.23
CA PHE A 549 -1.90 -8.24 -4.79
C PHE A 549 -1.91 -7.11 -3.78
N VAL A 550 -1.61 -5.92 -4.28
CA VAL A 550 -1.91 -4.67 -3.58
C VAL A 550 -3.41 -4.40 -3.71
N SER A 551 -4.04 -3.98 -2.64
CA SER A 551 -5.48 -3.68 -2.61
C SER A 551 -5.77 -2.53 -1.66
N THR A 552 -6.96 -1.94 -1.77
CA THR A 552 -7.50 -1.12 -0.68
C THR A 552 -7.79 -2.01 0.53
N ASN A 553 -7.75 -1.43 1.72
CA ASN A 553 -8.07 -2.15 2.96
C ASN A 553 -9.55 -2.57 3.05
N SER A 554 -10.42 -2.08 2.18
CA SER A 554 -11.86 -2.38 2.15
C SER A 554 -12.18 -3.86 2.01
N ILE A 555 -11.35 -4.63 1.27
CA ILE A 555 -11.57 -6.08 1.12
C ILE A 555 -11.33 -6.88 2.41
N CYS A 556 -10.62 -6.31 3.38
CA CYS A 556 -10.27 -6.96 4.66
C CYS A 556 -11.10 -6.42 5.84
N GLN A 557 -12.19 -5.70 5.58
CA GLN A 557 -12.99 -5.08 6.63
C GLN A 557 -14.47 -4.91 6.22
N GLY A 558 -15.33 -4.70 7.21
CA GLY A 558 -16.75 -4.44 6.97
C GLY A 558 -17.45 -5.54 6.17
N LEU A 559 -18.42 -5.13 5.35
CA LEU A 559 -19.26 -6.04 4.58
C LEU A 559 -18.48 -6.87 3.54
N GLN A 560 -17.45 -6.29 2.95
CA GLN A 560 -16.70 -6.94 1.87
C GLN A 560 -15.87 -8.13 2.33
N MET A 561 -15.40 -8.11 3.58
CA MET A 561 -14.52 -9.14 4.11
C MET A 561 -15.11 -10.55 3.94
N ALA A 562 -16.31 -10.79 4.45
CA ALA A 562 -16.94 -12.10 4.36
C ALA A 562 -17.32 -12.46 2.91
N LEU A 563 -17.83 -11.49 2.13
CA LEU A 563 -18.25 -11.71 0.74
C LEU A 563 -17.12 -12.13 -0.19
N VAL A 564 -15.92 -11.56 -0.01
CA VAL A 564 -14.73 -11.91 -0.81
C VAL A 564 -14.09 -13.19 -0.28
N TRP A 565 -13.69 -13.21 1.00
CA TRP A 565 -12.77 -14.22 1.50
C TRP A 565 -13.41 -15.59 1.73
N LYS A 566 -14.70 -15.63 2.01
CA LYS A 566 -15.42 -16.91 2.08
C LYS A 566 -15.40 -17.68 0.75
N ARG A 567 -15.25 -16.97 -0.38
CA ARG A 567 -15.14 -17.55 -1.72
C ARG A 567 -13.70 -17.79 -2.15
N VAL A 568 -12.78 -16.90 -1.75
CA VAL A 568 -11.36 -16.97 -2.11
C VAL A 568 -10.64 -18.06 -1.32
N LEU A 569 -10.90 -18.16 0.00
CA LEU A 569 -10.24 -19.14 0.89
C LEU A 569 -10.93 -20.51 0.87
N GLN A 570 -11.36 -20.95 -0.31
CA GLN A 570 -11.85 -22.31 -0.51
C GLN A 570 -10.71 -23.24 -0.95
N ASP A 571 -10.97 -24.54 -0.97
CA ASP A 571 -10.09 -25.56 -1.54
C ASP A 571 -8.66 -25.57 -0.94
N GLY A 572 -8.53 -25.24 0.34
CA GLY A 572 -7.23 -25.26 1.05
C GLY A 572 -6.30 -24.11 0.71
N LEU A 573 -6.83 -22.99 0.22
CA LEU A 573 -6.06 -21.75 0.07
C LEU A 573 -5.96 -21.01 1.41
N VAL A 574 -4.80 -20.42 1.67
CA VAL A 574 -4.51 -19.66 2.89
C VAL A 574 -3.79 -18.36 2.55
N ILE A 575 -3.93 -17.38 3.44
CA ILE A 575 -3.10 -16.19 3.41
C ILE A 575 -1.72 -16.56 3.96
N ASN A 576 -0.71 -16.58 3.10
CA ASN A 576 0.66 -16.93 3.48
C ASN A 576 1.48 -15.73 3.97
N PHE A 577 1.17 -14.54 3.50
CA PHE A 577 1.65 -13.31 4.10
C PHE A 577 0.67 -12.15 3.89
N ALA A 578 0.75 -11.15 4.76
CA ALA A 578 -0.03 -9.92 4.57
C ALA A 578 0.69 -8.71 5.17
N TYR A 579 0.54 -7.55 4.53
CA TYR A 579 0.81 -6.24 5.12
C TYR A 579 -0.50 -5.63 5.59
N LYS A 580 -0.57 -5.27 6.88
CA LYS A 580 -1.67 -4.49 7.44
C LYS A 580 -1.77 -3.14 6.74
N SER A 581 -2.84 -2.42 7.03
CA SER A 581 -3.12 -1.13 6.40
C SER A 581 -1.97 -0.13 6.53
N PHE A 582 -1.50 0.37 5.39
CA PHE A 582 -0.48 1.42 5.31
C PHE A 582 -0.91 2.49 4.30
N LYS A 583 -0.37 3.70 4.45
CA LYS A 583 -0.64 4.78 3.49
C LYS A 583 0.16 4.53 2.21
N TRP A 584 -0.55 4.54 1.07
CA TRP A 584 0.09 4.48 -0.23
C TRP A 584 0.78 5.81 -0.52
N GLN A 585 2.11 5.79 -0.63
CA GLN A 585 2.91 6.95 -0.99
C GLN A 585 3.51 6.72 -2.37
N ASN A 586 3.21 7.64 -3.29
CA ASN A 586 3.87 7.73 -4.59
C ASN A 586 4.65 9.05 -4.64
N ASN A 587 5.78 9.07 -5.32
CA ASN A 587 6.58 10.28 -5.54
C ASN A 587 5.91 11.27 -6.53
N ALA A 588 4.71 10.98 -7.02
CA ALA A 588 3.96 11.85 -7.92
C ALA A 588 3.37 13.06 -7.19
N LYS A 589 3.33 14.20 -7.86
CA LYS A 589 2.82 15.51 -7.35
C LYS A 589 1.37 15.48 -6.79
N TYR A 590 0.59 14.43 -7.04
CA TYR A 590 -0.79 14.23 -6.59
C TYR A 590 -0.91 12.88 -5.87
N ASN A 591 -0.58 12.85 -4.59
CA ASN A 591 -0.80 11.68 -3.74
C ASN A 591 -2.30 11.54 -3.44
N ALA A 592 -2.93 10.51 -3.97
CA ALA A 592 -4.20 10.03 -3.43
C ALA A 592 -3.90 9.35 -2.08
N GLY A 593 -4.45 9.88 -0.99
CA GLY A 593 -4.26 9.33 0.38
C GLY A 593 -5.01 8.01 0.58
N VAL A 594 -4.76 7.03 -0.30
CA VAL A 594 -5.42 5.71 -0.24
C VAL A 594 -4.70 4.83 0.78
N THR A 595 -5.48 4.20 1.64
CA THR A 595 -4.98 3.20 2.58
C THR A 595 -5.01 1.83 1.92
N CYS A 596 -3.83 1.22 1.76
CA CYS A 596 -3.66 -0.06 1.09
C CYS A 596 -3.29 -1.19 2.06
N VAL A 597 -3.52 -2.41 1.59
CA VAL A 597 -3.05 -3.66 2.17
C VAL A 597 -2.35 -4.46 1.07
N ILE A 598 -1.49 -5.40 1.45
CA ILE A 598 -0.96 -6.42 0.54
C ILE A 598 -1.36 -7.77 1.10
N VAL A 599 -1.93 -8.63 0.26
CA VAL A 599 -2.34 -9.96 0.69
C VAL A 599 -1.82 -10.99 -0.29
N GLY A 600 -1.00 -11.91 0.23
CA GLY A 600 -0.44 -13.03 -0.51
C GLY A 600 -1.17 -14.33 -0.17
N LEU A 601 -1.46 -15.14 -1.19
CA LEU A 601 -2.16 -16.41 -1.07
C LEU A 601 -1.35 -17.55 -1.69
N ALA A 602 -1.48 -18.71 -1.07
CA ALA A 602 -0.92 -19.96 -1.55
C ALA A 602 -1.78 -21.13 -1.08
N SER A 603 -1.54 -22.32 -1.64
CA SER A 603 -2.08 -23.55 -1.06
C SER A 603 -1.46 -23.80 0.33
N GLU A 604 -2.25 -24.26 1.27
CA GLU A 604 -1.78 -24.62 2.62
C GLU A 604 -0.62 -25.63 2.57
N THR A 605 -0.66 -26.57 1.64
CA THR A 605 0.41 -27.57 1.42
C THR A 605 1.73 -26.95 0.97
N ASN A 606 1.70 -25.77 0.36
CA ASN A 606 2.87 -25.03 -0.13
C ASN A 606 3.29 -23.89 0.81
N THR A 607 2.63 -23.76 1.97
CA THR A 607 2.89 -22.69 2.92
C THR A 607 3.67 -23.25 4.11
N THR A 608 4.94 -22.89 4.21
CA THR A 608 5.81 -23.29 5.33
C THR A 608 5.82 -22.27 6.47
N ARG A 609 5.58 -21.01 6.16
CA ARG A 609 5.58 -19.88 7.11
C ARG A 609 4.46 -18.92 6.74
N ARG A 610 3.88 -18.27 7.75
CA ARG A 610 2.88 -17.20 7.56
C ARG A 610 3.41 -15.91 8.19
N LEU A 611 3.56 -14.87 7.37
CA LEU A 611 4.23 -13.64 7.76
C LEU A 611 3.23 -12.48 7.79
N LEU A 612 3.03 -11.89 8.96
CA LEU A 612 2.18 -10.72 9.14
C LEU A 612 3.05 -9.48 9.39
N PHE A 613 2.94 -8.52 8.49
CA PHE A 613 3.68 -7.27 8.54
C PHE A 613 2.79 -6.14 9.07
N ASP A 614 3.30 -5.41 10.05
CA ASP A 614 2.67 -4.20 10.59
C ASP A 614 3.71 -3.08 10.55
N ASN A 615 3.53 -2.15 9.63
CA ASN A 615 4.57 -1.20 9.23
C ASN A 615 5.86 -1.95 8.83
N GLU A 616 6.98 -1.70 9.53
CA GLU A 616 8.27 -2.37 9.28
C GLU A 616 8.49 -3.63 10.13
N GLN A 617 7.52 -3.99 10.98
CA GLN A 617 7.62 -5.16 11.84
C GLN A 617 7.03 -6.39 11.17
N CYS A 618 7.79 -7.48 11.14
CA CYS A 618 7.34 -8.78 10.65
C CYS A 618 7.17 -9.76 11.80
N LYS A 619 6.01 -10.39 11.89
CA LYS A 619 5.71 -11.46 12.87
C LYS A 619 5.36 -12.74 12.13
N GLU A 620 6.03 -13.83 12.46
CA GLU A 620 5.59 -15.16 12.04
C GLU A 620 4.42 -15.61 12.92
N VAL A 621 3.32 -16.01 12.29
CA VAL A 621 2.06 -16.35 12.96
C VAL A 621 1.58 -17.73 12.54
N LYS A 622 0.67 -18.32 13.32
CA LYS A 622 0.11 -19.65 12.99
C LYS A 622 -0.92 -19.56 11.87
N ASN A 623 -1.72 -18.50 11.87
CA ASN A 623 -2.72 -18.26 10.85
C ASN A 623 -2.93 -16.74 10.66
N ILE A 624 -3.17 -16.33 9.42
CA ILE A 624 -3.57 -14.96 9.10
C ILE A 624 -5.03 -14.99 8.71
N SER A 625 -5.88 -14.36 9.53
CA SER A 625 -7.30 -14.22 9.23
C SER A 625 -7.53 -13.19 8.11
N PRO A 626 -8.68 -13.20 7.43
CA PRO A 626 -9.04 -12.18 6.44
C PRO A 626 -9.09 -10.74 6.97
N LEU A 627 -9.18 -10.56 8.28
CA LEU A 627 -9.07 -9.27 8.96
C LEU A 627 -7.60 -8.83 9.16
N LEU A 628 -6.64 -9.58 8.59
CA LEU A 628 -5.20 -9.38 8.70
C LEU A 628 -4.71 -9.38 10.15
N MET A 629 -5.14 -10.37 10.90
CA MET A 629 -4.80 -10.61 12.31
C MET A 629 -4.30 -12.03 12.52
N ASP A 630 -3.46 -12.22 13.54
CA ASP A 630 -3.07 -13.54 14.04
C ASP A 630 -4.27 -14.16 14.77
N GLY A 631 -4.85 -15.21 14.22
CA GLY A 631 -6.01 -15.85 14.81
C GLY A 631 -6.76 -16.75 13.83
N PRO A 632 -7.88 -17.36 14.25
CA PRO A 632 -8.66 -18.24 13.40
C PRO A 632 -9.29 -17.49 12.22
N THR A 633 -9.57 -18.22 11.15
CA THR A 633 -10.29 -17.70 9.99
C THR A 633 -11.79 -17.71 10.28
N ILE A 634 -12.31 -16.57 10.71
CA ILE A 634 -13.74 -16.39 11.04
C ILE A 634 -14.32 -15.33 10.10
N PHE A 635 -15.48 -15.65 9.52
CA PHE A 635 -16.19 -14.75 8.62
C PHE A 635 -17.37 -14.13 9.36
N VAL A 636 -17.24 -12.86 9.72
CA VAL A 636 -18.36 -12.10 10.30
C VAL A 636 -19.22 -11.59 9.14
N GLU A 637 -20.37 -12.24 8.96
CA GLU A 637 -21.32 -11.89 7.88
C GLU A 637 -22.26 -10.77 8.36
N SER A 638 -22.63 -9.88 7.45
CA SER A 638 -23.63 -8.85 7.77
C SER A 638 -24.99 -9.45 8.09
N ALA A 639 -25.65 -8.91 9.10
CA ALA A 639 -26.96 -9.33 9.52
C ALA A 639 -27.97 -8.17 9.43
N ILE A 640 -29.18 -8.44 8.92
CA ILE A 640 -30.26 -7.43 8.81
C ILE A 640 -30.82 -7.12 10.19
N SER A 641 -30.83 -8.10 11.10
CA SER A 641 -31.31 -7.99 12.48
C SER A 641 -30.23 -8.48 13.45
N PRO A 642 -30.27 -8.06 14.72
CA PRO A 642 -29.33 -8.53 15.72
C PRO A 642 -29.35 -10.06 15.88
N ILE A 643 -28.16 -10.69 15.98
CA ILE A 643 -28.04 -12.12 16.33
C ILE A 643 -28.60 -12.40 17.73
N CYS A 644 -28.62 -11.41 18.59
CA CYS A 644 -29.29 -11.43 19.89
C CYS A 644 -30.73 -10.92 19.71
N GLN A 645 -31.69 -11.82 19.45
CA GLN A 645 -33.09 -11.49 19.09
C GLN A 645 -33.86 -10.65 20.12
N TRP A 646 -33.34 -10.54 21.34
CA TRP A 646 -33.96 -9.72 22.40
C TRP A 646 -33.59 -8.23 22.34
N LEU A 647 -32.68 -7.87 21.43
CA LEU A 647 -32.25 -6.48 21.25
C LEU A 647 -33.19 -5.70 20.32
N PRO A 648 -33.39 -4.39 20.59
CA PRO A 648 -34.11 -3.52 19.67
C PRO A 648 -33.36 -3.35 18.34
N GLN A 649 -34.11 -3.03 17.29
CA GLN A 649 -33.54 -2.76 15.97
C GLN A 649 -32.77 -1.43 15.98
N MET A 650 -31.59 -1.42 15.35
CA MET A 650 -30.84 -0.22 15.08
C MET A 650 -31.16 0.25 13.66
N ASN A 651 -31.48 1.53 13.49
CA ASN A 651 -31.79 2.14 12.21
C ASN A 651 -30.82 3.29 11.91
N ILE A 652 -30.67 3.65 10.63
CA ILE A 652 -30.01 4.91 10.26
C ILE A 652 -30.95 6.06 10.64
N GLY A 653 -30.43 7.20 11.06
CA GLY A 653 -31.23 8.39 11.38
C GLY A 653 -32.01 8.93 10.17
N ASN A 654 -32.87 9.89 10.40
CA ASN A 654 -33.78 10.44 9.40
C ASN A 654 -33.02 11.15 8.27
N MET A 655 -33.44 10.96 7.03
CA MET A 655 -32.84 11.57 5.84
C MET A 655 -33.72 12.72 5.33
N PRO A 656 -33.27 13.96 5.39
CA PRO A 656 -34.06 15.10 4.90
C PRO A 656 -34.25 15.09 3.38
N ALA A 657 -33.17 15.01 2.61
CA ALA A 657 -33.15 15.18 1.15
C ALA A 657 -34.04 16.37 0.69
N ASP A 658 -33.76 17.52 1.29
CA ASP A 658 -34.68 18.67 1.30
C ASP A 658 -34.12 19.91 0.57
N GLY A 659 -32.94 19.82 0.00
CA GLY A 659 -32.28 20.98 -0.65
C GLY A 659 -32.14 22.19 0.29
N GLY A 660 -32.10 21.97 1.61
CA GLY A 660 -31.99 23.01 2.63
C GLY A 660 -33.32 23.72 2.98
N LYS A 661 -34.46 23.11 2.65
CA LYS A 661 -35.78 23.75 2.90
C LYS A 661 -36.39 23.38 4.26
N LEU A 662 -36.09 22.19 4.77
CA LEU A 662 -36.62 21.73 6.06
C LEU A 662 -35.59 21.85 7.20
N ILE A 663 -34.33 22.08 6.89
CA ILE A 663 -33.28 22.30 7.87
C ILE A 663 -33.09 23.79 8.09
N LEU A 664 -32.83 24.18 9.35
CA LEU A 664 -32.67 25.58 9.77
C LEU A 664 -31.38 25.76 10.59
N SER A 665 -30.66 26.87 10.37
CA SER A 665 -29.66 27.38 11.30
C SER A 665 -30.31 28.01 12.56
N ASP A 666 -29.50 28.38 13.56
CA ASP A 666 -29.99 29.14 14.72
C ASP A 666 -30.62 30.47 14.28
N GLU A 667 -29.96 31.18 13.37
CA GLU A 667 -30.41 32.48 12.84
C GLU A 667 -31.73 32.31 12.11
N GLU A 668 -31.81 31.35 11.18
CA GLU A 668 -33.05 31.09 10.44
C GLU A 668 -34.22 30.71 11.35
N ARG A 669 -33.94 29.93 12.40
CA ARG A 669 -34.95 29.60 13.40
C ARG A 669 -35.45 30.84 14.13
N TYR A 670 -34.53 31.71 14.63
CA TYR A 670 -34.92 32.93 15.33
C TYR A 670 -35.76 33.86 14.43
N GLU A 671 -35.33 34.10 13.21
CA GLU A 671 -36.07 34.93 12.24
C GLU A 671 -37.44 34.36 11.92
N LEU A 672 -37.54 33.04 11.81
CA LEU A 672 -38.81 32.37 11.49
C LEU A 672 -39.78 32.45 12.67
N ILE A 673 -39.34 32.20 13.93
CA ILE A 673 -40.19 32.29 15.10
C ILE A 673 -40.62 33.75 15.40
N GLU A 674 -39.74 34.73 15.17
CA GLU A 674 -40.07 36.16 15.32
C GLU A 674 -41.17 36.57 14.37
N ARG A 675 -41.17 36.10 13.10
CA ARG A 675 -42.18 36.39 12.09
C ARG A 675 -43.47 35.59 12.26
N GLU A 676 -43.32 34.33 12.67
CA GLU A 676 -44.36 33.31 12.75
C GLU A 676 -44.28 32.55 14.10
N PRO A 677 -44.73 33.13 15.23
CA PRO A 677 -44.57 32.49 16.55
C PRO A 677 -45.21 31.09 16.60
N ASN A 678 -46.24 30.83 15.85
CA ASN A 678 -46.92 29.53 15.77
C ASN A 678 -46.05 28.43 15.13
N ALA A 679 -44.95 28.79 14.47
CA ALA A 679 -43.99 27.85 13.88
C ALA A 679 -43.17 27.10 14.93
N GLU A 680 -42.99 27.66 16.12
CA GLU A 680 -42.10 27.12 17.14
C GLU A 680 -42.44 25.67 17.52
N LYS A 681 -43.68 25.28 17.62
CA LYS A 681 -44.11 23.92 17.96
C LYS A 681 -43.65 22.85 16.96
N PHE A 682 -43.47 23.24 15.68
CA PHE A 682 -43.05 22.37 14.59
C PHE A 682 -41.52 22.33 14.37
N ILE A 683 -40.76 23.17 15.11
CA ILE A 683 -39.32 23.26 14.98
C ILE A 683 -38.68 22.43 16.11
N LYS A 684 -37.94 21.41 15.69
CA LYS A 684 -37.24 20.48 16.61
C LYS A 684 -35.73 20.55 16.44
N PRO A 685 -34.96 20.29 17.53
CA PRO A 685 -33.51 20.11 17.40
C PRO A 685 -33.18 18.94 16.46
N LEU A 686 -32.27 19.15 15.50
CA LEU A 686 -31.78 18.11 14.58
C LEU A 686 -30.37 17.71 15.00
N ILE A 687 -30.21 16.46 15.44
CA ILE A 687 -28.94 15.94 15.97
C ILE A 687 -28.29 15.01 14.95
N GLY A 688 -27.24 15.49 14.31
CA GLY A 688 -26.34 14.68 13.48
C GLY A 688 -24.99 14.49 14.16
N ALA A 689 -24.06 13.84 13.46
CA ALA A 689 -22.73 13.57 13.98
C ALA A 689 -21.93 14.85 14.28
N GLU A 690 -22.06 15.87 13.43
CA GLU A 690 -21.35 17.13 13.60
C GLU A 690 -21.92 17.94 14.78
N GLU A 691 -23.24 18.01 14.89
CA GLU A 691 -23.93 18.67 15.98
C GLU A 691 -23.58 18.03 17.31
N PHE A 692 -23.63 16.71 17.38
CA PHE A 692 -23.37 15.95 18.58
C PHE A 692 -21.90 16.01 19.02
N ILE A 693 -20.96 15.80 18.09
CA ILE A 693 -19.52 15.72 18.42
C ILE A 693 -18.92 17.11 18.68
N ASN A 694 -19.33 18.13 17.91
CA ASN A 694 -18.72 19.46 17.95
C ASN A 694 -19.59 20.52 18.65
N GLY A 695 -20.73 20.11 19.27
CA GLY A 695 -21.60 21.01 20.01
C GLY A 695 -22.30 22.06 19.15
N LYS A 696 -22.44 21.83 17.83
CA LYS A 696 -23.15 22.75 16.96
C LYS A 696 -24.66 22.61 17.13
N ARG A 697 -25.38 23.69 16.86
CA ARG A 697 -26.84 23.69 16.90
C ARG A 697 -27.40 23.70 15.50
N ARG A 698 -28.41 22.87 15.26
CA ARG A 698 -29.17 22.79 14.03
C ARG A 698 -30.59 22.38 14.34
N TRP A 699 -31.53 22.87 13.56
CA TRP A 699 -32.96 22.66 13.75
C TRP A 699 -33.57 22.10 12.48
N CYS A 700 -34.77 21.53 12.63
CA CYS A 700 -35.57 21.12 11.48
C CYS A 700 -37.03 21.44 11.68
N ILE A 701 -37.69 21.66 10.57
CA ILE A 701 -39.15 21.70 10.49
C ILE A 701 -39.61 20.25 10.46
N TRP A 702 -40.27 19.78 11.51
CA TRP A 702 -40.71 18.40 11.66
C TRP A 702 -42.23 18.33 11.61
N LEU A 703 -42.81 17.86 10.50
CA LEU A 703 -44.23 17.85 10.20
C LEU A 703 -44.85 16.44 10.16
N ASN A 704 -44.08 15.42 10.55
CA ASN A 704 -44.53 14.04 10.55
C ASN A 704 -45.58 13.80 11.63
N GLY A 705 -46.85 13.52 11.20
CA GLY A 705 -47.97 13.29 12.09
C GLY A 705 -48.71 14.57 12.55
N GLU A 706 -48.30 15.74 12.03
CA GLU A 706 -48.92 17.04 12.36
C GLU A 706 -50.08 17.35 11.44
N ASP A 707 -51.02 18.19 11.91
CA ASP A 707 -52.19 18.60 11.12
C ASP A 707 -51.78 19.53 9.96
N GLU A 708 -52.12 19.11 8.73
CA GLU A 708 -51.81 19.85 7.51
C GLU A 708 -52.35 21.28 7.51
N LYS A 709 -53.56 21.47 8.04
CA LYS A 709 -54.18 22.81 8.11
C LYS A 709 -53.43 23.75 9.04
N GLU A 710 -52.82 23.23 10.09
CA GLU A 710 -52.10 24.03 11.05
C GLU A 710 -50.74 24.49 10.51
N TYR A 711 -49.96 23.60 9.89
CA TYR A 711 -48.65 23.98 9.36
C TYR A 711 -48.74 24.75 8.02
N LEU A 712 -49.77 24.50 7.16
CA LEU A 712 -49.99 25.29 5.95
C LEU A 712 -50.52 26.70 6.24
N ALA A 713 -51.10 26.90 7.41
CA ALA A 713 -51.52 28.25 7.87
C ALA A 713 -50.28 29.15 8.14
N ILE A 714 -49.07 28.60 8.17
CA ILE A 714 -47.82 29.32 8.35
C ILE A 714 -47.24 29.62 6.92
N PRO A 715 -47.29 30.87 6.43
CA PRO A 715 -46.90 31.19 5.07
C PRO A 715 -45.49 30.76 4.68
N GLN A 716 -44.56 30.86 5.61
CA GLN A 716 -43.17 30.46 5.39
C GLN A 716 -43.02 28.93 5.21
N PHE A 717 -43.83 28.14 5.88
CA PHE A 717 -43.81 26.67 5.70
C PHE A 717 -44.43 26.30 4.34
N ALA A 718 -45.56 26.88 3.99
CA ALA A 718 -46.20 26.64 2.69
C ALA A 718 -45.24 26.94 1.54
N LYS A 719 -44.52 28.10 1.61
CA LYS A 719 -43.53 28.49 0.63
C LYS A 719 -42.35 27.47 0.53
N ARG A 720 -41.77 27.08 1.67
CA ARG A 720 -40.66 26.12 1.70
C ARG A 720 -41.09 24.73 1.19
N ILE A 721 -42.32 24.31 1.46
CA ILE A 721 -42.87 23.03 1.00
C ILE A 721 -43.07 23.05 -0.53
N ASP A 722 -43.60 24.16 -1.10
CA ASP A 722 -43.76 24.31 -2.54
C ASP A 722 -42.39 24.35 -3.28
N GLU A 723 -41.42 25.07 -2.74
CA GLU A 723 -40.06 25.10 -3.28
C GLU A 723 -39.42 23.69 -3.24
N LEU A 724 -39.62 22.94 -2.16
CA LEU A 724 -39.11 21.57 -2.03
C LEU A 724 -39.80 20.60 -2.98
N ARG A 725 -41.07 20.77 -3.27
CA ARG A 725 -41.80 19.98 -4.26
C ARG A 725 -41.12 20.07 -5.63
N VAL A 726 -40.83 21.29 -6.09
CA VAL A 726 -40.14 21.52 -7.37
C VAL A 726 -38.78 20.87 -7.40
N ILE A 727 -37.97 21.03 -6.33
CA ILE A 727 -36.64 20.39 -6.23
C ILE A 727 -36.73 18.87 -6.32
N ARG A 728 -37.74 18.27 -5.71
CA ARG A 728 -37.92 16.81 -5.71
C ARG A 728 -38.45 16.27 -7.04
N GLU A 729 -39.29 17.02 -7.76
CA GLU A 729 -39.75 16.69 -9.12
C GLU A 729 -38.55 16.55 -10.09
N GLU A 730 -37.52 17.39 -9.95
CA GLU A 730 -36.34 17.39 -10.78
C GLU A 730 -35.25 16.38 -10.29
N SER A 731 -35.48 15.72 -9.17
CA SER A 731 -34.51 14.80 -8.56
C SER A 731 -34.58 13.38 -9.15
N SER A 732 -33.60 12.55 -8.81
CA SER A 732 -33.59 11.12 -9.13
C SER A 732 -34.72 10.32 -8.43
N ARG A 733 -35.48 10.94 -7.53
CA ARG A 733 -36.62 10.35 -6.77
C ARG A 733 -37.84 11.25 -6.80
N PRO A 734 -38.47 11.48 -7.99
CA PRO A 734 -39.58 12.44 -8.14
C PRO A 734 -40.81 12.07 -7.32
N GLN A 735 -41.00 10.81 -6.96
CA GLN A 735 -42.09 10.37 -6.09
C GLN A 735 -42.13 11.04 -4.71
N LEU A 736 -40.98 11.57 -4.24
CA LEU A 736 -40.92 12.32 -2.98
C LEU A 736 -41.62 13.70 -3.07
N ALA A 737 -41.91 14.19 -4.27
CA ALA A 737 -42.66 15.43 -4.48
C ALA A 737 -44.15 15.30 -4.07
N GLU A 738 -44.68 14.08 -3.92
CA GLU A 738 -46.04 13.86 -3.43
C GLU A 738 -46.22 14.19 -1.95
N VAL A 739 -45.08 14.08 -1.16
CA VAL A 739 -45.03 14.36 0.28
C VAL A 739 -43.90 15.34 0.62
N PRO A 740 -43.91 16.55 0.06
CA PRO A 740 -42.77 17.48 0.16
C PRO A 740 -42.52 17.99 1.59
N HIS A 741 -43.54 17.93 2.45
CA HIS A 741 -43.50 18.34 3.85
C HIS A 741 -42.74 17.33 4.75
N LEU A 742 -42.51 16.10 4.27
CA LEU A 742 -41.86 15.06 5.04
C LEU A 742 -40.38 14.92 4.65
N PHE A 743 -39.56 14.42 5.59
CA PHE A 743 -38.22 13.90 5.26
C PHE A 743 -38.34 12.73 4.28
N ALA A 744 -37.34 12.59 3.41
CA ALA A 744 -37.32 11.53 2.39
C ALA A 744 -37.28 10.11 3.01
N GLN A 745 -36.77 9.98 4.21
CA GLN A 745 -36.81 8.76 5.01
C GLN A 745 -37.01 9.13 6.47
N ILE A 746 -38.00 8.52 7.11
CA ILE A 746 -38.32 8.73 8.52
C ILE A 746 -38.07 7.40 9.27
N THR A 747 -37.14 7.43 10.21
CA THR A 747 -36.74 6.28 11.05
C THR A 747 -36.72 6.65 12.52
N GLN A 748 -37.25 7.83 12.87
CA GLN A 748 -37.28 8.36 14.23
C GLN A 748 -38.03 7.42 15.18
N PRO A 749 -37.42 7.00 16.30
CA PRO A 749 -38.14 6.26 17.33
C PRO A 749 -39.32 7.07 17.90
N LEU A 750 -40.48 6.44 18.00
CA LEU A 750 -41.71 7.09 18.42
C LEU A 750 -41.93 6.88 19.94
N GLY A 751 -42.11 7.99 20.68
CA GLY A 751 -42.54 7.98 22.07
C GLY A 751 -41.55 7.44 23.11
N VAL A 752 -40.31 7.11 22.71
CA VAL A 752 -39.23 6.59 23.57
C VAL A 752 -37.96 7.39 23.40
N SER A 753 -37.10 7.36 24.39
CA SER A 753 -35.73 7.86 24.27
C SER A 753 -34.92 7.02 23.27
N PHE A 754 -33.79 7.53 22.81
CA PHE A 754 -32.95 6.79 21.85
C PHE A 754 -31.45 6.99 22.09
N ILE A 755 -30.70 5.94 21.79
CA ILE A 755 -29.25 5.98 21.70
C ILE A 755 -28.87 6.47 20.30
N LEU A 756 -27.94 7.43 20.22
CA LEU A 756 -27.44 7.99 18.97
C LEU A 756 -25.93 7.70 18.87
N ILE A 757 -25.53 7.12 17.74
CA ILE A 757 -24.14 6.77 17.45
C ILE A 757 -23.71 7.39 16.12
N PRO A 758 -22.68 8.22 16.07
CA PRO A 758 -22.15 8.74 14.82
C PRO A 758 -21.67 7.63 13.88
N CYS A 759 -22.09 7.70 12.61
CA CYS A 759 -21.67 6.73 11.60
C CYS A 759 -20.14 6.74 11.35
N HIS A 760 -19.45 7.83 11.65
CA HIS A 760 -18.01 7.96 11.51
C HIS A 760 -17.37 8.52 12.77
N SER A 761 -16.22 7.96 13.15
CA SER A 761 -15.41 8.44 14.28
C SER A 761 -13.92 8.39 13.96
N SER A 762 -13.11 9.26 14.60
CA SER A 762 -11.66 9.26 14.45
C SER A 762 -11.05 7.92 14.89
N GLU A 763 -10.05 7.46 14.18
CA GLU A 763 -9.25 6.27 14.51
C GLU A 763 -8.42 6.44 15.80
N SER A 764 -8.13 7.68 16.20
CA SER A 764 -7.37 7.96 17.40
C SER A 764 -8.17 7.75 18.70
N ARG A 765 -9.52 7.72 18.63
CA ARG A 765 -10.37 7.61 19.79
C ARG A 765 -10.37 6.20 20.37
N ASP A 766 -10.25 6.11 21.71
CA ASP A 766 -10.43 4.85 22.44
C ASP A 766 -11.88 4.40 22.43
N TYR A 767 -12.82 5.36 22.49
CA TYR A 767 -14.27 5.14 22.47
C TYR A 767 -14.94 6.01 21.42
N ILE A 768 -15.95 5.48 20.72
CA ILE A 768 -16.84 6.29 19.89
C ILE A 768 -17.79 7.05 20.83
N PRO A 769 -17.83 8.38 20.81
CA PRO A 769 -18.82 9.13 21.56
C PRO A 769 -20.23 8.72 21.16
N MET A 770 -21.05 8.31 22.11
CA MET A 770 -22.46 7.99 21.90
C MET A 770 -23.32 8.90 22.78
N GLY A 771 -24.53 9.21 22.34
CA GLY A 771 -25.48 10.06 23.06
C GLY A 771 -26.74 9.31 23.44
N TYR A 772 -27.40 9.77 24.48
CA TYR A 772 -28.71 9.31 24.91
C TYR A 772 -29.67 10.51 24.92
N PHE A 773 -30.68 10.49 24.06
CA PHE A 773 -31.56 11.61 23.81
C PHE A 773 -33.03 11.26 24.11
N ASP A 774 -33.81 12.27 24.47
CA ASP A 774 -35.24 12.14 24.60
C ASP A 774 -35.97 12.17 23.22
N LYS A 775 -37.24 11.90 23.23
CA LYS A 775 -38.12 11.84 22.06
C LYS A 775 -38.31 13.18 21.31
N ASP A 776 -37.93 14.30 21.92
CA ASP A 776 -38.15 15.64 21.36
C ASP A 776 -37.01 16.07 20.43
N ASN A 777 -35.92 15.32 20.40
CA ASN A 777 -34.80 15.48 19.47
C ASN A 777 -35.00 14.62 18.21
N ILE A 778 -34.65 15.16 17.05
CA ILE A 778 -34.73 14.45 15.76
C ILE A 778 -33.34 14.03 15.32
N SER A 779 -33.17 12.75 15.01
CA SER A 779 -31.89 12.20 14.57
C SER A 779 -31.65 12.45 13.07
N HIS A 780 -30.41 12.70 12.67
CA HIS A 780 -30.00 12.86 11.26
C HIS A 780 -29.28 11.60 10.75
N ASN A 781 -29.36 11.32 9.45
CA ASN A 781 -28.77 10.12 8.83
C ASN A 781 -27.23 10.05 8.82
N SER A 782 -26.53 11.03 9.39
CA SER A 782 -25.12 10.92 9.72
C SER A 782 -24.84 10.07 10.97
N CYS A 783 -25.91 9.62 11.66
CA CYS A 783 -25.89 8.77 12.82
C CYS A 783 -26.77 7.53 12.63
N VAL A 784 -26.52 6.48 13.41
CA VAL A 784 -27.46 5.38 13.62
C VAL A 784 -28.13 5.55 14.98
N VAL A 785 -29.35 5.03 15.10
CA VAL A 785 -30.18 5.20 16.29
C VAL A 785 -30.85 3.92 16.75
N ILE A 786 -31.02 3.79 18.07
CA ILE A 786 -31.75 2.69 18.72
C ILE A 786 -32.81 3.29 19.64
N GLY A 787 -34.07 3.07 19.34
CA GLY A 787 -35.16 3.46 20.23
C GLY A 787 -35.20 2.56 21.47
N THR A 788 -34.87 3.10 22.65
CA THR A 788 -34.86 2.34 23.89
C THR A 788 -34.82 3.27 25.13
N ASN A 789 -35.49 2.81 26.20
CA ASN A 789 -35.34 3.41 27.53
C ASN A 789 -34.35 2.63 28.42
N ASP A 790 -33.67 1.65 27.86
CA ASP A 790 -32.70 0.79 28.55
C ASP A 790 -31.28 1.38 28.47
N ILE A 791 -30.86 2.08 29.53
CA ILE A 791 -29.55 2.70 29.63
C ILE A 791 -28.42 1.66 29.81
N SER A 792 -28.74 0.42 30.23
CA SER A 792 -27.73 -0.63 30.27
C SER A 792 -27.23 -1.01 28.90
N LEU A 793 -28.08 -0.95 27.85
CA LEU A 793 -27.67 -1.16 26.47
C LEU A 793 -26.71 -0.06 26.00
N PHE A 794 -26.96 1.19 26.39
CA PHE A 794 -26.03 2.29 26.14
C PHE A 794 -24.66 2.02 26.79
N GLY A 795 -24.63 1.56 28.06
CA GLY A 795 -23.39 1.21 28.75
C GLY A 795 -22.62 0.08 28.05
N MET A 796 -23.32 -0.98 27.59
CA MET A 796 -22.68 -2.06 26.85
C MET A 796 -22.07 -1.58 25.54
N LEU A 797 -22.74 -0.72 24.78
CA LEU A 797 -22.26 -0.16 23.53
C LEU A 797 -21.07 0.80 23.72
N MET A 798 -21.03 1.50 24.83
CA MET A 798 -19.92 2.42 25.18
C MET A 798 -18.67 1.70 25.69
N SER A 799 -18.73 0.39 25.96
CA SER A 799 -17.64 -0.37 26.55
C SER A 799 -16.47 -0.65 25.60
N LYS A 800 -15.30 -0.86 26.18
CA LYS A 800 -14.08 -1.22 25.46
C LYS A 800 -14.24 -2.52 24.66
N ILE A 801 -14.92 -3.52 25.20
CA ILE A 801 -15.10 -4.81 24.51
C ILE A 801 -15.93 -4.64 23.24
N HIS A 802 -16.96 -3.78 23.24
CA HIS A 802 -17.70 -3.43 22.03
C HIS A 802 -16.83 -2.62 21.06
N MET A 803 -16.04 -1.69 21.57
CA MET A 803 -15.14 -0.89 20.75
C MET A 803 -14.09 -1.74 20.03
N VAL A 804 -13.54 -2.76 20.71
CA VAL A 804 -12.61 -3.73 20.10
C VAL A 804 -13.28 -4.49 18.95
N TRP A 805 -14.55 -4.88 19.11
CA TRP A 805 -15.33 -5.47 18.03
C TRP A 805 -15.49 -4.51 16.84
N VAL A 806 -15.93 -3.29 17.09
CA VAL A 806 -16.13 -2.27 16.06
C VAL A 806 -14.83 -1.96 15.30
N LYS A 807 -13.72 -1.82 16.01
CA LYS A 807 -12.38 -1.60 15.43
C LYS A 807 -11.96 -2.73 14.49
N THR A 808 -12.40 -3.93 14.77
CA THR A 808 -11.99 -5.16 14.07
C THR A 808 -12.89 -5.48 12.88
N VAL A 809 -14.21 -5.57 13.09
CA VAL A 809 -15.15 -6.01 12.05
C VAL A 809 -15.76 -4.84 11.28
N GLY A 810 -15.77 -3.64 11.86
CA GLY A 810 -16.33 -2.44 11.24
C GLY A 810 -15.57 -2.01 9.99
N GLY A 811 -16.25 -1.35 9.07
CA GLY A 811 -15.62 -0.71 7.93
C GLY A 811 -14.84 0.53 8.34
N LYS A 812 -14.01 1.03 7.44
CA LYS A 812 -13.31 2.31 7.60
C LYS A 812 -13.55 3.19 6.38
N LEU A 813 -13.58 4.49 6.60
CA LEU A 813 -13.52 5.50 5.56
C LEU A 813 -12.16 6.19 5.70
N GLU A 814 -11.24 5.92 4.79
CA GLU A 814 -9.81 6.20 4.97
C GLU A 814 -9.27 5.46 6.20
N THR A 815 -8.93 6.17 7.27
CA THR A 815 -8.52 5.60 8.58
C THR A 815 -9.65 5.61 9.60
N ARG A 816 -10.67 6.46 9.44
CA ARG A 816 -11.78 6.68 10.38
C ARG A 816 -12.70 5.47 10.48
N TYR A 817 -13.10 5.10 11.68
CA TYR A 817 -14.06 4.02 11.91
C TYR A 817 -15.43 4.37 11.33
N ARG A 818 -16.03 3.41 10.62
CA ARG A 818 -17.39 3.49 10.12
C ARG A 818 -18.27 2.53 10.91
N TYR A 819 -19.12 3.07 11.77
CA TYR A 819 -20.10 2.29 12.51
C TYR A 819 -21.29 1.96 11.61
N SER A 820 -21.67 0.68 11.56
CA SER A 820 -22.80 0.19 10.77
C SER A 820 -23.67 -0.75 11.62
N ALA A 821 -24.98 -0.59 11.53
CA ALA A 821 -25.92 -1.49 12.20
C ALA A 821 -25.68 -2.95 11.81
N GLN A 822 -25.52 -3.22 10.50
CA GLN A 822 -25.44 -4.57 9.95
C GLN A 822 -24.20 -5.37 10.37
N ILE A 823 -23.08 -4.70 10.68
CA ILE A 823 -21.82 -5.38 10.97
C ILE A 823 -21.31 -5.09 12.40
N CYS A 824 -21.52 -3.89 12.93
CA CYS A 824 -21.02 -3.54 14.25
C CYS A 824 -21.98 -3.93 15.38
N TYR A 825 -23.28 -3.67 15.20
CA TYR A 825 -24.30 -3.92 16.20
C TYR A 825 -24.96 -5.29 16.07
N ASN A 826 -25.49 -5.59 14.86
CA ASN A 826 -26.27 -6.81 14.65
C ASN A 826 -25.46 -8.09 14.81
N THR A 827 -24.13 -8.02 14.62
CA THR A 827 -23.24 -9.18 14.75
C THR A 827 -22.54 -9.26 16.11
N PHE A 828 -22.66 -8.24 16.95
CA PHE A 828 -22.00 -8.23 18.25
C PHE A 828 -22.64 -9.25 19.19
N PRO A 829 -21.87 -10.16 19.83
CA PRO A 829 -22.38 -11.17 20.71
C PRO A 829 -22.61 -10.62 22.13
N PHE A 830 -23.75 -9.97 22.34
CA PHE A 830 -24.13 -9.45 23.65
C PHE A 830 -24.30 -10.56 24.68
N PRO A 831 -23.81 -10.39 25.92
CA PRO A 831 -23.96 -11.36 26.98
C PRO A 831 -25.38 -11.32 27.55
N LYS A 832 -25.88 -12.46 28.07
CA LYS A 832 -27.05 -12.45 28.93
C LYS A 832 -26.62 -12.00 30.32
N ILE A 833 -27.21 -10.93 30.82
CA ILE A 833 -26.89 -10.32 32.10
C ILE A 833 -27.98 -10.59 33.15
N SER A 834 -27.59 -10.68 34.43
CA SER A 834 -28.56 -10.73 35.55
C SER A 834 -29.16 -9.35 35.82
N ALA A 835 -30.25 -9.31 36.55
CA ALA A 835 -30.88 -8.04 36.94
C ALA A 835 -29.96 -7.16 37.82
N GLU A 836 -29.10 -7.78 38.64
CA GLU A 836 -28.09 -7.08 39.43
C GLU A 836 -27.04 -6.45 38.55
N LYS A 837 -26.45 -7.24 37.59
CA LYS A 837 -25.47 -6.72 36.64
C LYS A 837 -26.04 -5.63 35.76
N LYS A 838 -27.30 -5.74 35.38
CA LYS A 838 -27.99 -4.69 34.63
C LYS A 838 -27.96 -3.36 35.37
N LYS A 839 -28.30 -3.35 36.69
CA LYS A 839 -28.25 -2.15 37.51
C LYS A 839 -26.83 -1.59 37.70
N GLU A 840 -25.84 -2.46 37.84
CA GLU A 840 -24.43 -2.03 37.92
C GLU A 840 -24.00 -1.31 36.63
N ILE A 841 -24.36 -1.85 35.47
CA ILE A 841 -24.06 -1.23 34.16
C ILE A 841 -24.84 0.08 34.00
N GLU A 842 -26.13 0.13 34.38
CA GLU A 842 -26.94 1.35 34.35
C GLU A 842 -26.29 2.47 35.17
N SER A 843 -25.91 2.19 36.43
CA SER A 843 -25.25 3.16 37.27
C SER A 843 -23.91 3.64 36.76
N ALA A 844 -23.09 2.75 36.19
CA ALA A 844 -21.80 3.12 35.60
C ALA A 844 -21.96 3.92 34.30
N ALA A 845 -22.97 3.60 33.47
CA ALA A 845 -23.29 4.33 32.26
C ALA A 845 -23.78 5.76 32.56
N GLU A 846 -24.62 5.91 33.61
CA GLU A 846 -25.05 7.21 34.12
C GLU A 846 -23.86 8.03 34.65
N GLU A 847 -22.93 7.41 35.37
CA GLU A 847 -21.70 8.06 35.83
C GLU A 847 -20.86 8.63 34.67
N VAL A 848 -20.73 7.89 33.55
CA VAL A 848 -20.06 8.40 32.34
C VAL A 848 -20.80 9.61 31.77
N LEU A 849 -22.13 9.58 31.69
CA LEU A 849 -22.93 10.70 31.20
C LEU A 849 -22.80 11.94 32.11
N ILE A 850 -22.93 11.77 33.42
CA ILE A 850 -22.80 12.85 34.39
C ILE A 850 -21.39 13.45 34.37
N THR A 851 -20.36 12.62 34.28
CA THR A 851 -18.97 13.11 34.24
C THR A 851 -18.72 13.99 33.00
N ARG A 852 -19.36 13.73 31.88
CA ARG A 852 -19.29 14.61 30.69
C ARG A 852 -19.87 16.00 30.97
N GLU A 853 -20.94 16.08 31.77
CA GLU A 853 -21.62 17.34 32.07
C GLU A 853 -20.79 18.25 32.98
N TYR A 854 -19.74 17.72 33.64
CA TYR A 854 -18.80 18.54 34.44
C TYR A 854 -17.92 19.43 33.55
N TYR A 855 -17.91 19.23 32.23
CA TYR A 855 -17.10 19.96 31.26
C TYR A 855 -17.95 20.64 30.17
N PRO A 856 -18.88 21.55 30.53
CA PRO A 856 -19.81 22.16 29.56
C PRO A 856 -19.11 23.04 28.52
N GLU A 857 -17.87 23.46 28.78
CA GLU A 857 -17.04 24.25 27.89
C GLU A 857 -16.33 23.41 26.82
N LYS A 858 -16.28 22.08 26.97
CA LYS A 858 -15.61 21.17 26.03
C LYS A 858 -16.61 20.48 25.13
N THR A 859 -16.20 20.33 23.86
CA THR A 859 -16.93 19.48 22.91
C THR A 859 -16.64 17.99 23.19
N LEU A 860 -17.51 17.11 22.71
CA LEU A 860 -17.22 15.66 22.76
C LEU A 860 -16.01 15.28 21.91
N ALA A 861 -15.70 16.07 20.87
CA ALA A 861 -14.46 15.90 20.12
C ALA A 861 -13.21 16.03 21.01
N GLU A 862 -13.23 17.00 21.93
CA GLU A 862 -12.13 17.25 22.88
C GLU A 862 -12.16 16.28 24.06
N LEU A 863 -13.34 15.97 24.60
CA LEU A 863 -13.48 15.03 25.71
C LEU A 863 -13.02 13.61 25.36
N TYR A 864 -13.17 13.21 24.10
CA TYR A 864 -12.77 11.88 23.60
C TYR A 864 -11.50 11.90 22.73
N ASP A 865 -10.74 12.99 22.76
CA ASP A 865 -9.39 13.03 22.26
C ASP A 865 -8.47 12.30 23.27
N PRO A 866 -7.71 11.27 22.88
CA PRO A 866 -6.86 10.50 23.80
C PRO A 866 -5.89 11.35 24.63
N ASP A 867 -5.41 12.46 24.05
CA ASP A 867 -4.45 13.34 24.70
C ASP A 867 -5.12 14.38 25.63
N LYS A 868 -6.45 14.61 25.48
CA LYS A 868 -7.20 15.65 26.19
C LYS A 868 -8.31 15.13 27.11
N MET A 869 -8.59 13.83 27.03
CA MET A 869 -9.65 13.20 27.85
C MET A 869 -9.38 13.37 29.33
N PRO A 870 -10.33 13.96 30.11
CA PRO A 870 -10.17 14.14 31.55
C PRO A 870 -9.98 12.82 32.29
N GLN A 871 -9.23 12.85 33.40
CA GLN A 871 -8.88 11.64 34.13
C GLN A 871 -10.11 10.98 34.78
N ASP A 872 -11.01 11.77 35.33
CA ASP A 872 -12.29 11.30 35.94
C ASP A 872 -13.21 10.63 34.89
N LEU A 873 -13.26 11.17 33.63
CA LEU A 873 -13.99 10.54 32.54
C LEU A 873 -13.34 9.22 32.13
N ARG A 874 -12.01 9.16 32.10
CA ARG A 874 -11.26 7.92 31.84
C ARG A 874 -11.51 6.86 32.90
N GLU A 875 -11.57 7.26 34.17
CA GLU A 875 -11.87 6.37 35.29
C GLU A 875 -13.32 5.86 35.26
N ALA A 876 -14.29 6.72 34.93
CA ALA A 876 -15.68 6.32 34.72
C ALA A 876 -15.83 5.28 33.61
N HIS A 877 -15.14 5.48 32.49
CA HIS A 877 -15.11 4.47 31.41
C HIS A 877 -14.43 3.17 31.84
N ALA A 878 -13.30 3.24 32.53
CA ALA A 878 -12.60 2.04 33.00
C ALA A 878 -13.46 1.22 33.98
N LYS A 879 -14.23 1.88 34.82
CA LYS A 879 -15.20 1.22 35.71
C LYS A 879 -16.33 0.54 34.94
N LEU A 880 -16.89 1.23 33.94
CA LEU A 880 -17.90 0.66 33.05
C LEU A 880 -17.35 -0.55 32.30
N ASP A 881 -16.14 -0.47 31.77
CA ASP A 881 -15.46 -1.56 31.07
C ASP A 881 -15.32 -2.79 31.95
N ASP A 882 -14.84 -2.64 33.16
CA ASP A 882 -14.65 -3.73 34.12
C ASP A 882 -15.98 -4.45 34.43
N ILE A 883 -17.05 -3.70 34.67
CA ILE A 883 -18.37 -4.26 34.88
C ILE A 883 -18.90 -5.01 33.67
N VAL A 884 -18.81 -4.41 32.47
CA VAL A 884 -19.31 -5.04 31.25
C VAL A 884 -18.49 -6.27 30.88
N GLU A 885 -17.16 -6.19 30.95
CA GLU A 885 -16.27 -7.30 30.64
C GLU A 885 -16.46 -8.47 31.61
N SER A 886 -16.82 -8.20 32.88
CA SER A 886 -17.14 -9.27 33.87
C SER A 886 -18.35 -10.12 33.46
N CYS A 887 -19.16 -9.66 32.53
CA CYS A 887 -20.27 -10.42 31.96
C CYS A 887 -19.87 -11.45 30.91
N TYR A 888 -18.60 -11.45 30.46
CA TYR A 888 -18.09 -12.33 29.41
C TYR A 888 -17.23 -13.46 29.98
N PRO A 889 -17.28 -14.65 29.40
CA PRO A 889 -16.38 -15.74 29.78
C PRO A 889 -14.93 -15.39 29.45
N GLY A 890 -14.03 -15.62 30.39
CA GLY A 890 -12.59 -15.33 30.21
C GLY A 890 -12.12 -14.03 30.85
N TYR A 891 -13.02 -13.27 31.45
CA TYR A 891 -12.67 -12.13 32.30
C TYR A 891 -11.77 -12.57 33.49
N PRO A 892 -10.74 -11.76 33.88
CA PRO A 892 -10.29 -10.51 33.27
C PRO A 892 -9.45 -10.74 31.99
N PHE A 893 -9.62 -9.86 30.99
CA PHE A 893 -8.89 -9.96 29.74
C PHE A 893 -7.53 -9.27 29.80
N ALA A 894 -6.48 -9.99 29.42
CA ALA A 894 -5.12 -9.46 29.44
C ALA A 894 -4.81 -8.53 28.25
N SER A 895 -5.55 -8.63 27.14
CA SER A 895 -5.32 -7.88 25.93
C SER A 895 -6.56 -7.80 25.03
N ASP A 896 -6.52 -6.95 24.00
CA ASP A 896 -7.59 -6.85 23.01
C ASP A 896 -7.72 -8.12 22.17
N GLU A 897 -6.63 -8.84 21.92
CA GLU A 897 -6.65 -10.15 21.27
C GLU A 897 -7.43 -11.18 22.09
N ALA A 898 -7.28 -11.17 23.42
CA ALA A 898 -8.03 -12.06 24.29
C ALA A 898 -9.54 -11.74 24.28
N ARG A 899 -9.90 -10.43 24.21
CA ARG A 899 -11.29 -9.99 24.03
C ARG A 899 -11.86 -10.49 22.71
N LEU A 900 -11.11 -10.34 21.62
CA LEU A 900 -11.53 -10.78 20.28
C LEU A 900 -11.70 -12.30 20.21
N GLU A 901 -10.79 -13.07 20.81
CA GLU A 901 -10.91 -14.53 20.85
C GLU A 901 -12.20 -14.96 21.54
N CYS A 902 -12.55 -14.31 22.66
CA CYS A 902 -13.80 -14.54 23.36
C CYS A 902 -15.01 -14.17 22.48
N LEU A 903 -15.00 -12.98 21.88
CA LEU A 903 -16.10 -12.50 21.05
C LEU A 903 -16.32 -13.35 19.80
N PHE A 904 -15.27 -13.78 19.12
CA PHE A 904 -15.38 -14.64 17.95
C PHE A 904 -15.97 -16.01 18.29
N LYS A 905 -15.53 -16.62 19.39
CA LYS A 905 -16.12 -17.90 19.86
C LYS A 905 -17.61 -17.76 20.20
N LEU A 906 -18.02 -16.64 20.78
CA LEU A 906 -19.43 -16.36 21.06
C LEU A 906 -20.23 -16.09 19.79
N TYR A 907 -19.65 -15.33 18.86
CA TYR A 907 -20.26 -15.03 17.57
C TYR A 907 -20.56 -16.33 16.80
N GLU A 908 -19.59 -17.20 16.61
CA GLU A 908 -19.78 -18.49 15.92
C GLU A 908 -20.90 -19.30 16.57
N LYS A 909 -20.89 -19.44 17.89
CA LYS A 909 -21.92 -20.17 18.64
C LYS A 909 -23.32 -19.56 18.50
N MET A 910 -23.43 -18.24 18.29
CA MET A 910 -24.71 -17.54 18.13
C MET A 910 -25.16 -17.51 16.67
N ALA A 911 -24.24 -17.42 15.72
CA ALA A 911 -24.52 -17.39 14.28
C ALA A 911 -24.89 -18.78 13.71
N GLU A 912 -24.47 -19.88 14.34
CA GLU A 912 -24.86 -21.25 13.96
C GLU A 912 -26.32 -21.61 14.34
N LYS A 913 -27.01 -20.75 15.10
CA LYS A 913 -28.42 -20.93 15.52
C LYS A 913 -29.38 -20.12 14.66
#